data_2ca6f8b141a9012e824cf3c2e106596c
#
_entry.id   2ca6f8b141a9012e824cf3c2e106596c
#
_cell.length_a   1.000
_cell.length_b   1.000
_cell.length_c   1.000
_cell.angle_alpha   90.00
_cell.angle_beta   90.00
_cell.angle_gamma   90.00
#
_symmetry.space_group_name_H-M   'P 1'
#
loop_
_entity.id
_entity.type
_entity.pdbx_description
1 polymer ?
#
loop_
_entity_poly.entity_id
_entity_poly.type
_entity_poly.pdbx_seq_one_letter_code
_entity_poly.pdbx_strand_id
1 'polypeptide(L)'
;MKLRNRLLAAAASASLVLSQAAYFAPAVHAADELKDALANSSSVKYDFARALQYSMYFYDANMCGDDVEGNNRFEWRGNCHTYDSKVPLHPIEDWEGVNLTESQIKKYKSLLDPDGDGYVDVAGGYHDAGDHVKFGMPENYAASTVGWGYYEFRDSYIKIGEQDHIETILRHFNDYLMKCTFLDKNGDVVLHCYQVGDGDLDHSFWNSPEMDEMARSAFFLTPEKPQTDYAASAAASLAINYLNFKDTDKTYAQKSLKYAKALFKFAMDNPKDLSDNGDGPKGYYRSGKWEDDYCWAAAWLYKITGDHMYLEEIYPNYDFYAAPCYVHCWNDVWGGVQCVLGEICRDTPYTKGEYVYPDFIEEFKKAANKSPYEQMNCWESVEKAINNYMTGGVGKVTPQGYWWLDTWGSARYNTAAQLEALVYTKYNGDKPNKYSDWAKSQMEYIMGNNDITYLERIEENNAAEKNGEPKPWSDDELHGSRSFIVGFNENSVQYPHHRASSGLTKCEDPDPQRYVLFGALAGGPDNQDRHNDITKDWIYNEVTIDYNAAFVGASAGLYKYYGTSQMAPTKNFPPKPTFSGSNGGSTSNECWVTACGIDDLHSDGAGVTKVSLYVMTASTKKVEDLTVRYYFSTKGMKDPNNIKVSELYDQAAVEAAPANGTISGPYKYDKMNDMYYAEIKWDDYNIANSGKKYQFTVGLYYGDNWDPTDDPSYKDLKIYEVDDAFFATGTEVKTENICVYSGDKLVGGIEPDGSKPEFDEPEETTEPTVTCKSTTTSTASISWNSVDGVSKYGVFGYTNGKWSKLAETASTSYNFSGLKAGTSYKVAVLANKNGSYSGDFSKAITFKTKTESSSTNDPVINVKVEYSEQYHQIRFSWSPVKGATNYGIAVYLAGKWRVQTSKIPASTLSYITPKNLTPGMTYRVAIAAKVNGEWTPNNPVKNYIKVTVK
;
A
#
# COMPACT_ATOMS: atom_id res chain seq x y z
N MET A 1 30.39 -39.95 14.71
CA MET A 1 30.15 -38.64 14.12
C MET A 1 28.89 -38.53 13.27
N LYS A 2 28.64 -39.33 12.25
CA LYS A 2 27.44 -39.26 11.40
C LYS A 2 26.10 -39.58 12.10
N LEU A 3 26.08 -40.42 13.09
CA LEU A 3 24.87 -40.77 13.88
C LEU A 3 24.51 -39.67 14.89
N ARG A 4 25.54 -39.04 15.48
CA ARG A 4 25.39 -37.91 16.42
C ARG A 4 24.83 -36.65 15.74
N ASN A 5 25.25 -36.37 14.48
CA ASN A 5 24.74 -35.22 13.71
C ASN A 5 23.32 -35.46 13.18
N ARG A 6 22.87 -36.73 12.98
CA ARG A 6 21.46 -37.02 12.62
C ARG A 6 20.52 -36.95 13.85
N LEU A 7 21.00 -37.28 15.02
CA LEU A 7 20.27 -37.11 16.28
C LEU A 7 20.17 -35.63 16.68
N LEU A 8 21.19 -34.84 16.45
CA LEU A 8 21.16 -33.38 16.65
C LEU A 8 20.20 -32.67 15.67
N ALA A 9 20.15 -33.08 14.41
CA ALA A 9 19.21 -32.55 13.46
C ALA A 9 17.73 -32.95 13.76
N ALA A 10 17.52 -34.16 14.24
CA ALA A 10 16.19 -34.63 14.66
C ALA A 10 15.73 -33.99 15.99
N ALA A 11 16.65 -33.71 16.91
CA ALA A 11 16.35 -32.97 18.15
C ALA A 11 16.07 -31.49 17.88
N ALA A 12 16.80 -30.86 16.95
CA ALA A 12 16.53 -29.48 16.51
C ALA A 12 15.16 -29.36 15.83
N SER A 13 14.77 -30.34 15.02
CA SER A 13 13.44 -30.35 14.38
C SER A 13 12.31 -30.59 15.37
N ALA A 14 12.52 -31.43 16.40
CA ALA A 14 11.51 -31.70 17.43
C ALA A 14 11.35 -30.54 18.43
N SER A 15 12.43 -29.80 18.72
CA SER A 15 12.39 -28.63 19.60
C SER A 15 11.77 -27.40 18.89
N LEU A 16 11.92 -27.26 17.57
CA LEU A 16 11.22 -26.22 16.81
C LEU A 16 9.69 -26.42 16.82
N VAL A 17 9.21 -27.67 16.77
CA VAL A 17 7.76 -27.97 16.81
C VAL A 17 7.16 -27.72 18.19
N LEU A 18 7.92 -27.90 19.27
CA LEU A 18 7.45 -27.67 20.65
C LEU A 18 7.57 -26.21 21.09
N SER A 19 8.46 -25.40 20.48
CA SER A 19 8.56 -23.97 20.78
C SER A 19 7.41 -23.14 20.18
N GLN A 20 6.69 -23.67 19.18
CA GLN A 20 5.55 -23.00 18.56
C GLN A 20 4.25 -23.09 19.37
N ALA A 21 4.14 -24.04 20.28
CA ALA A 21 2.95 -24.17 21.15
C ALA A 21 2.78 -23.04 22.18
N ALA A 22 3.79 -22.21 22.40
CA ALA A 22 3.74 -21.03 23.31
C ALA A 22 3.32 -19.73 22.61
N TYR A 23 3.14 -19.72 21.28
CA TYR A 23 2.79 -18.54 20.48
C TYR A 23 1.28 -18.20 20.45
N PHE A 24 0.44 -18.83 21.26
CA PHE A 24 -1.03 -18.69 21.22
C PHE A 24 -1.58 -17.38 21.82
N ALA A 25 -0.83 -16.31 21.94
CA ALA A 25 -1.38 -15.04 22.37
C ALA A 25 -1.98 -14.14 21.24
N PRO A 26 -1.62 -14.25 19.94
CA PRO A 26 -2.13 -13.32 18.91
C PRO A 26 -3.56 -13.58 18.41
N ALA A 27 -4.08 -14.81 18.49
CA ALA A 27 -5.37 -15.18 17.91
C ALA A 27 -6.60 -14.45 18.53
N VAL A 28 -6.42 -13.78 19.66
CA VAL A 28 -7.53 -13.07 20.34
C VAL A 28 -7.85 -11.74 19.66
N HIS A 29 -6.91 -11.13 18.93
CA HIS A 29 -7.05 -9.79 18.36
C HIS A 29 -7.91 -9.76 17.11
N ALA A 30 -7.64 -10.59 16.14
CA ALA A 30 -8.44 -10.68 14.91
C ALA A 30 -9.92 -10.99 15.20
N ALA A 31 -10.20 -11.78 16.22
CA ALA A 31 -11.57 -12.10 16.63
C ALA A 31 -12.33 -10.88 17.22
N ASP A 32 -11.64 -10.03 17.99
CA ASP A 32 -12.24 -8.82 18.56
C ASP A 32 -12.43 -7.73 17.49
N GLU A 33 -11.48 -7.55 16.57
CA GLU A 33 -11.62 -6.65 15.41
C GLU A 33 -12.83 -7.05 14.55
N LEU A 34 -12.97 -8.33 14.22
CA LEU A 34 -14.12 -8.82 13.44
C LEU A 34 -15.44 -8.54 14.16
N LYS A 35 -15.50 -8.84 15.46
CA LYS A 35 -16.69 -8.60 16.28
C LYS A 35 -17.07 -7.14 16.32
N ASP A 36 -16.09 -6.23 16.45
CA ASP A 36 -16.32 -4.78 16.48
C ASP A 36 -16.81 -4.27 15.11
N ALA A 37 -16.20 -4.71 14.02
CA ALA A 37 -16.65 -4.39 12.67
C ALA A 37 -18.09 -4.85 12.42
N LEU A 38 -18.43 -6.08 12.80
CA LEU A 38 -19.78 -6.62 12.63
C LEU A 38 -20.83 -5.89 13.48
N ALA A 39 -20.48 -5.48 14.71
CA ALA A 39 -21.37 -4.68 15.58
C ALA A 39 -21.67 -3.30 15.00
N ASN A 40 -20.77 -2.73 14.23
CA ASN A 40 -20.91 -1.42 13.58
C ASN A 40 -21.48 -1.49 12.15
N SER A 41 -21.74 -2.69 11.63
CA SER A 41 -22.28 -2.93 10.29
C SER A 41 -23.82 -2.86 10.27
N SER A 42 -24.36 -2.66 9.06
CA SER A 42 -25.81 -2.76 8.84
C SER A 42 -26.30 -4.20 9.04
N SER A 43 -27.56 -4.38 9.36
CA SER A 43 -28.20 -5.71 9.46
C SER A 43 -28.53 -6.35 8.11
N VAL A 44 -28.21 -5.69 7.00
CA VAL A 44 -28.46 -6.21 5.65
C VAL A 44 -27.45 -7.29 5.33
N LYS A 45 -27.91 -8.53 5.08
CA LYS A 45 -27.05 -9.69 4.86
C LYS A 45 -26.11 -9.51 3.66
N TYR A 46 -26.63 -9.00 2.53
CA TYR A 46 -25.88 -8.76 1.31
C TYR A 46 -25.84 -7.26 1.03
N ASP A 47 -24.99 -6.55 1.76
CA ASP A 47 -24.89 -5.10 1.73
C ASP A 47 -23.83 -4.65 0.73
N PHE A 48 -24.26 -4.18 -0.45
CA PHE A 48 -23.38 -3.72 -1.51
C PHE A 48 -22.66 -2.39 -1.16
N ALA A 49 -23.21 -1.56 -0.26
CA ALA A 49 -22.49 -0.38 0.23
C ALA A 49 -21.28 -0.77 1.08
N ARG A 50 -21.46 -1.77 1.96
CA ARG A 50 -20.38 -2.35 2.76
C ARG A 50 -19.37 -3.08 1.89
N ALA A 51 -19.82 -3.87 0.90
CA ALA A 51 -18.92 -4.55 -0.01
C ALA A 51 -18.04 -3.56 -0.79
N LEU A 52 -18.62 -2.44 -1.27
CA LEU A 52 -17.88 -1.38 -1.93
C LEU A 52 -16.86 -0.73 -0.97
N GLN A 53 -17.24 -0.43 0.26
CA GLN A 53 -16.30 0.09 1.25
C GLN A 53 -15.15 -0.91 1.47
N TYR A 54 -15.45 -2.15 1.80
CA TYR A 54 -14.47 -3.18 2.13
C TYR A 54 -13.50 -3.46 0.98
N SER A 55 -14.00 -3.52 -0.26
CA SER A 55 -13.18 -3.88 -1.44
C SER A 55 -11.95 -3.00 -1.66
N MET A 56 -11.91 -1.80 -1.09
CA MET A 56 -10.77 -0.88 -1.20
C MET A 56 -9.66 -1.13 -0.19
N TYR A 57 -9.96 -1.75 0.96
CA TYR A 57 -9.00 -1.88 2.07
C TYR A 57 -7.85 -2.85 1.81
N PHE A 58 -8.00 -3.78 0.87
CA PHE A 58 -6.88 -4.62 0.47
C PHE A 58 -5.72 -3.78 -0.10
N TYR A 59 -6.01 -2.69 -0.78
CA TYR A 59 -4.98 -1.77 -1.28
C TYR A 59 -4.26 -1.05 -0.15
N ASP A 60 -4.94 -0.71 0.94
CA ASP A 60 -4.27 -0.19 2.13
C ASP A 60 -3.29 -1.23 2.71
N ALA A 61 -3.69 -2.49 2.77
CA ALA A 61 -2.83 -3.57 3.27
C ALA A 61 -1.57 -3.79 2.41
N ASN A 62 -1.64 -3.56 1.10
CA ASN A 62 -0.56 -3.79 0.14
C ASN A 62 0.19 -2.51 -0.28
N MET A 63 -0.17 -1.35 0.24
CA MET A 63 0.52 -0.08 -0.04
C MET A 63 2.00 -0.15 0.37
N CYS A 64 2.88 0.35 -0.50
CA CYS A 64 4.34 0.32 -0.34
C CYS A 64 4.93 1.73 -0.50
N GLY A 65 6.00 2.04 0.22
CA GLY A 65 6.72 3.31 0.11
C GLY A 65 6.94 4.02 1.44
N ASP A 66 7.36 5.29 1.36
CA ASP A 66 7.67 6.18 2.48
C ASP A 66 6.50 7.08 2.91
N ASP A 67 5.37 6.94 2.25
CA ASP A 67 4.15 7.71 2.49
C ASP A 67 2.95 6.84 2.97
N VAL A 68 3.20 5.58 3.28
CA VAL A 68 2.18 4.63 3.73
C VAL A 68 1.50 5.14 5.01
N GLU A 69 2.25 5.53 6.03
CA GLU A 69 1.70 6.01 7.30
C GLU A 69 0.81 7.25 7.15
N GLY A 70 1.07 8.08 6.15
CA GLY A 70 0.32 9.30 5.87
C GLY A 70 -0.97 9.10 5.06
N ASN A 71 -1.04 8.02 4.29
CA ASN A 71 -2.11 7.78 3.31
C ASN A 71 -2.94 6.53 3.60
N ASN A 72 -2.47 5.63 4.48
CA ASN A 72 -3.09 4.35 4.80
C ASN A 72 -4.24 4.49 5.80
N ARG A 73 -5.23 3.63 5.71
CA ARG A 73 -6.35 3.58 6.64
C ARG A 73 -6.20 2.51 7.73
N PHE A 74 -5.30 1.55 7.53
CA PHE A 74 -4.93 0.60 8.58
C PHE A 74 -3.86 1.20 9.47
N GLU A 75 -4.16 1.43 10.75
CA GLU A 75 -3.20 1.95 11.73
C GLU A 75 -2.02 1.01 11.98
N TRP A 76 -2.17 -0.28 11.65
CA TRP A 76 -1.13 -1.29 11.81
C TRP A 76 -0.11 -1.34 10.65
N ARG A 77 -0.37 -0.65 9.52
CA ARG A 77 0.58 -0.53 8.43
C ARG A 77 1.55 0.63 8.66
N GLY A 78 2.81 0.40 8.35
CA GLY A 78 3.89 1.38 8.40
C GLY A 78 4.56 1.58 7.05
N ASN A 79 5.47 2.55 6.97
CA ASN A 79 6.33 2.72 5.81
C ASN A 79 7.21 1.46 5.62
N CYS A 80 7.32 0.99 4.39
CA CYS A 80 8.04 -0.23 4.05
C CYS A 80 8.77 -0.08 2.72
N HIS A 81 9.83 -0.87 2.51
CA HIS A 81 10.66 -0.82 1.29
C HIS A 81 11.05 0.60 0.89
N THR A 82 11.30 1.47 1.87
CA THR A 82 11.73 2.86 1.64
C THR A 82 13.07 2.91 0.91
N TYR A 83 13.85 1.84 1.03
CA TYR A 83 15.12 1.65 0.32
C TYR A 83 14.97 1.32 -1.17
N ASP A 84 13.77 1.05 -1.69
CA ASP A 84 13.48 1.05 -3.13
C ASP A 84 13.75 2.44 -3.76
N SER A 85 13.88 3.50 -2.94
CA SER A 85 14.38 4.81 -3.36
C SER A 85 15.88 4.84 -3.64
N LYS A 86 16.60 3.76 -3.33
CA LYS A 86 18.05 3.64 -3.44
C LYS A 86 18.50 2.29 -4.03
N VAL A 87 17.90 1.89 -5.14
CA VAL A 87 18.36 0.70 -5.87
C VAL A 87 19.68 1.00 -6.55
N PRO A 88 20.76 0.23 -6.29
CA PRO A 88 22.10 0.50 -6.83
C PRO A 88 22.13 0.46 -8.36
N LEU A 89 22.81 1.42 -8.98
CA LEU A 89 22.95 1.50 -10.44
C LEU A 89 24.16 0.69 -10.94
N HIS A 90 24.05 -0.63 -10.86
CA HIS A 90 24.93 -1.59 -11.52
C HIS A 90 24.09 -2.76 -12.09
N PRO A 91 24.61 -3.54 -13.05
CA PRO A 91 23.93 -4.76 -13.49
C PRO A 91 23.65 -5.69 -12.30
N ILE A 92 22.50 -6.40 -12.33
CA ILE A 92 22.10 -7.28 -11.22
C ILE A 92 23.24 -8.23 -10.85
N GLU A 93 23.64 -8.17 -9.58
CA GLU A 93 24.59 -9.07 -8.92
C GLU A 93 24.09 -9.30 -7.49
N ASP A 94 24.11 -10.55 -7.01
CA ASP A 94 23.65 -10.92 -5.67
C ASP A 94 22.24 -10.37 -5.31
N TRP A 95 21.31 -10.40 -6.28
CA TRP A 95 19.91 -9.95 -6.16
C TRP A 95 19.73 -8.42 -6.00
N GLU A 96 20.78 -7.64 -6.12
CA GLU A 96 20.74 -6.17 -6.12
C GLU A 96 21.05 -5.59 -7.50
N GLY A 97 20.64 -4.35 -7.73
CA GLY A 97 20.94 -3.61 -8.95
C GLY A 97 19.81 -3.59 -9.96
N VAL A 98 20.14 -3.35 -11.22
CA VAL A 98 19.19 -3.16 -12.32
C VAL A 98 19.47 -4.11 -13.47
N ASN A 99 18.45 -4.55 -14.21
CA ASN A 99 18.60 -5.41 -15.39
C ASN A 99 19.19 -4.69 -16.63
N LEU A 100 19.84 -3.55 -16.43
CA LEU A 100 20.50 -2.77 -17.46
C LEU A 100 21.99 -3.13 -17.55
N THR A 101 22.54 -3.09 -18.76
CA THR A 101 23.98 -3.19 -18.98
C THR A 101 24.70 -1.93 -18.50
N GLU A 102 26.00 -2.03 -18.15
CA GLU A 102 26.83 -0.86 -17.80
C GLU A 102 26.74 0.26 -18.85
N SER A 103 26.66 -0.12 -20.14
CA SER A 103 26.54 0.85 -21.25
C SER A 103 25.21 1.60 -21.21
N GLN A 104 24.10 0.91 -20.90
CA GLN A 104 22.78 1.51 -20.77
C GLN A 104 22.71 2.39 -19.51
N ILE A 105 23.22 1.92 -18.37
CA ILE A 105 23.32 2.71 -17.13
C ILE A 105 24.09 4.01 -17.42
N LYS A 106 25.25 3.92 -18.04
CA LYS A 106 26.04 5.12 -18.43
C LYS A 106 25.29 6.04 -19.37
N LYS A 107 24.56 5.47 -20.36
CA LYS A 107 23.78 6.25 -21.35
C LYS A 107 22.65 7.05 -20.66
N TYR A 108 21.97 6.44 -19.71
CA TYR A 108 20.80 7.01 -19.06
C TYR A 108 21.06 7.57 -17.65
N LYS A 109 22.32 7.60 -17.20
CA LYS A 109 22.70 8.01 -15.85
C LYS A 109 22.06 9.32 -15.38
N SER A 110 22.01 10.34 -16.22
CA SER A 110 21.42 11.64 -15.85
C SER A 110 19.91 11.62 -15.62
N LEU A 111 19.22 10.56 -16.03
CA LEU A 111 17.80 10.35 -15.79
C LEU A 111 17.57 9.43 -14.59
N LEU A 112 18.34 8.35 -14.49
CA LEU A 112 18.26 7.36 -13.40
C LEU A 112 18.80 7.92 -12.09
N ASP A 113 19.87 8.74 -12.14
CA ASP A 113 20.61 9.28 -10.99
C ASP A 113 20.79 10.81 -11.18
N PRO A 114 19.70 11.59 -11.03
CA PRO A 114 19.76 13.04 -11.29
C PRO A 114 20.50 13.84 -10.22
N ASP A 115 20.66 13.32 -9.02
CA ASP A 115 21.38 13.92 -7.90
C ASP A 115 22.83 13.42 -7.75
N GLY A 116 23.17 12.31 -8.40
CA GLY A 116 24.53 11.79 -8.50
C GLY A 116 24.96 10.91 -7.34
N ASP A 117 24.01 10.35 -6.60
CA ASP A 117 24.29 9.50 -5.43
C ASP A 117 24.58 8.03 -5.78
N GLY A 118 24.34 7.62 -7.03
CA GLY A 118 24.64 6.26 -7.54
C GLY A 118 23.45 5.31 -7.49
N TYR A 119 22.26 5.79 -7.20
CA TYR A 119 21.04 4.99 -7.02
C TYR A 119 19.91 5.47 -7.94
N VAL A 120 18.91 4.61 -8.14
CA VAL A 120 17.65 4.99 -8.78
C VAL A 120 16.50 4.87 -7.80
N ASP A 121 15.61 5.88 -7.79
CA ASP A 121 14.38 5.91 -6.96
C ASP A 121 13.22 5.27 -7.73
N VAL A 122 12.78 4.10 -7.26
CA VAL A 122 11.60 3.35 -7.71
C VAL A 122 10.69 2.97 -6.53
N ALA A 123 10.71 3.74 -5.42
CA ALA A 123 9.85 3.55 -4.27
C ALA A 123 8.39 3.95 -4.55
N GLY A 124 7.46 3.34 -3.84
CA GLY A 124 6.02 3.50 -4.00
C GLY A 124 5.36 2.28 -4.64
N GLY A 125 4.11 2.41 -5.09
CA GLY A 125 3.34 1.32 -5.68
C GLY A 125 2.75 0.35 -4.66
N TYR A 126 2.38 -0.83 -5.13
CA TYR A 126 1.72 -1.85 -4.30
C TYR A 126 2.47 -3.18 -4.37
N HIS A 127 2.50 -3.89 -3.25
CA HIS A 127 2.84 -5.32 -3.27
C HIS A 127 1.76 -6.08 -4.04
N ASP A 128 2.15 -7.11 -4.76
CA ASP A 128 1.24 -7.86 -5.63
C ASP A 128 0.16 -8.63 -4.88
N ALA A 129 0.57 -9.49 -3.97
CA ALA A 129 -0.31 -10.43 -3.27
C ALA A 129 -0.02 -10.47 -1.77
N GLY A 130 0.12 -11.66 -1.21
CA GLY A 130 0.68 -11.84 0.13
C GLY A 130 2.20 -11.70 0.17
N ASP A 131 2.86 -11.60 -0.96
CA ASP A 131 4.29 -11.33 -1.14
C ASP A 131 4.59 -9.82 -1.16
N HIS A 132 5.86 -9.45 -1.37
CA HIS A 132 6.29 -8.05 -1.37
C HIS A 132 6.86 -7.59 -2.71
N VAL A 133 6.78 -8.41 -3.76
CA VAL A 133 7.19 -8.03 -5.11
C VAL A 133 6.19 -7.03 -5.69
N LYS A 134 6.69 -6.05 -6.44
CA LYS A 134 5.87 -5.16 -7.27
C LYS A 134 5.94 -5.67 -8.70
N PHE A 135 5.02 -6.56 -9.09
CA PHE A 135 4.92 -7.12 -10.45
C PHE A 135 4.09 -6.19 -11.34
N GLY A 136 4.67 -5.72 -12.44
CA GLY A 136 4.06 -4.69 -13.26
C GLY A 136 2.78 -5.10 -14.00
N MET A 137 2.62 -6.35 -14.44
CA MET A 137 1.39 -6.77 -15.14
C MET A 137 0.16 -6.70 -14.23
N PRO A 138 0.14 -7.36 -13.05
CA PRO A 138 -1.00 -7.23 -12.14
C PRO A 138 -1.16 -5.81 -11.58
N GLU A 139 -0.06 -5.05 -11.35
CA GLU A 139 -0.16 -3.66 -10.89
C GLU A 139 -0.81 -2.74 -11.93
N ASN A 140 -0.40 -2.83 -13.19
CA ASN A 140 -0.99 -2.04 -14.28
C ASN A 140 -2.46 -2.43 -14.53
N TYR A 141 -2.78 -3.73 -14.49
CA TYR A 141 -4.14 -4.22 -14.58
C TYR A 141 -5.00 -3.71 -13.43
N ALA A 142 -4.53 -3.84 -12.19
CA ALA A 142 -5.25 -3.39 -11.01
C ALA A 142 -5.50 -1.87 -11.08
N ALA A 143 -4.47 -1.07 -11.37
CA ALA A 143 -4.58 0.38 -11.51
C ALA A 143 -5.60 0.79 -12.59
N SER A 144 -5.56 0.15 -13.76
CA SER A 144 -6.48 0.45 -14.86
C SER A 144 -7.90 -0.01 -14.58
N THR A 145 -8.10 -1.19 -13.98
CA THR A 145 -9.42 -1.78 -13.71
C THR A 145 -10.13 -1.08 -12.56
N VAL A 146 -9.43 -0.76 -11.47
CA VAL A 146 -9.95 0.07 -10.37
C VAL A 146 -10.32 1.46 -10.89
N GLY A 147 -9.45 2.05 -11.73
CA GLY A 147 -9.70 3.33 -12.39
C GLY A 147 -10.92 3.28 -13.31
N TRP A 148 -11.11 2.20 -14.07
CA TRP A 148 -12.28 1.97 -14.90
C TRP A 148 -13.56 1.84 -14.08
N GLY A 149 -13.55 1.04 -13.00
CA GLY A 149 -14.69 0.92 -12.09
C GLY A 149 -15.11 2.26 -11.47
N TYR A 150 -14.12 3.10 -11.07
CA TYR A 150 -14.39 4.45 -10.57
C TYR A 150 -14.93 5.38 -11.66
N TYR A 151 -14.38 5.33 -12.85
CA TYR A 151 -14.90 6.08 -14.01
C TYR A 151 -16.36 5.73 -14.31
N GLU A 152 -16.72 4.46 -14.29
CA GLU A 152 -18.05 3.98 -14.63
C GLU A 152 -19.10 4.27 -13.55
N PHE A 153 -18.74 4.14 -12.28
CA PHE A 153 -19.69 4.13 -11.15
C PHE A 153 -19.36 5.14 -10.07
N ARG A 154 -18.72 6.25 -10.41
CA ARG A 154 -18.27 7.31 -9.49
C ARG A 154 -19.28 7.72 -8.44
N ASP A 155 -20.56 7.87 -8.83
CA ASP A 155 -21.62 8.30 -7.92
C ASP A 155 -21.85 7.34 -6.76
N SER A 156 -21.52 6.04 -6.92
CA SER A 156 -21.63 5.04 -5.86
C SER A 156 -20.62 5.32 -4.74
N TYR A 157 -19.38 5.64 -5.09
CA TYR A 157 -18.32 5.98 -4.12
C TYR A 157 -18.63 7.28 -3.38
N ILE A 158 -19.08 8.30 -4.10
CA ILE A 158 -19.50 9.59 -3.51
C ILE A 158 -20.66 9.37 -2.53
N LYS A 159 -21.63 8.55 -2.90
CA LYS A 159 -22.84 8.32 -2.09
C LYS A 159 -22.55 7.60 -0.77
N ILE A 160 -21.55 6.72 -0.73
CA ILE A 160 -21.13 6.05 0.50
C ILE A 160 -20.04 6.81 1.27
N GLY A 161 -19.51 7.92 0.72
CA GLY A 161 -18.50 8.77 1.38
C GLY A 161 -17.06 8.29 1.19
N GLU A 162 -16.79 7.41 0.23
CA GLU A 162 -15.47 6.79 -0.01
C GLU A 162 -14.74 7.36 -1.23
N GLN A 163 -15.13 8.55 -1.70
CA GLN A 163 -14.47 9.20 -2.84
C GLN A 163 -12.98 9.47 -2.55
N ASP A 164 -12.67 10.02 -1.38
CA ASP A 164 -11.28 10.36 -1.04
C ASP A 164 -10.41 9.09 -0.92
N HIS A 165 -10.99 7.97 -0.48
CA HIS A 165 -10.28 6.69 -0.38
C HIS A 165 -9.87 6.17 -1.76
N ILE A 166 -10.83 6.01 -2.66
CA ILE A 166 -10.54 5.52 -4.01
C ILE A 166 -9.60 6.47 -4.77
N GLU A 167 -9.72 7.79 -4.59
CA GLU A 167 -8.82 8.76 -5.22
C GLU A 167 -7.40 8.67 -4.64
N THR A 168 -7.22 8.36 -3.36
CA THR A 168 -5.91 8.09 -2.73
C THR A 168 -5.28 6.84 -3.35
N ILE A 169 -6.02 5.74 -3.46
CA ILE A 169 -5.54 4.50 -4.09
C ILE A 169 -5.09 4.74 -5.52
N LEU A 170 -5.92 5.42 -6.33
CA LEU A 170 -5.61 5.71 -7.73
C LEU A 170 -4.39 6.62 -7.88
N ARG A 171 -4.20 7.60 -6.98
CA ARG A 171 -3.01 8.46 -6.99
C ARG A 171 -1.76 7.66 -6.66
N HIS A 172 -1.81 6.81 -5.65
CA HIS A 172 -0.66 6.00 -5.25
C HIS A 172 -0.17 5.10 -6.40
N PHE A 173 -1.08 4.39 -7.09
CA PHE A 173 -0.76 3.64 -8.30
C PHE A 173 -0.11 4.51 -9.39
N ASN A 174 -0.79 5.58 -9.77
CA ASN A 174 -0.42 6.34 -10.96
C ASN A 174 0.78 7.28 -10.72
N ASP A 175 1.00 7.73 -9.49
CA ASP A 175 2.22 8.48 -9.14
C ASP A 175 3.45 7.57 -9.19
N TYR A 176 3.32 6.31 -8.76
CA TYR A 176 4.35 5.29 -8.92
C TYR A 176 4.65 5.00 -10.40
N LEU A 177 3.63 4.76 -11.23
CA LEU A 177 3.80 4.53 -12.67
C LEU A 177 4.50 5.71 -13.36
N MET A 178 4.14 6.95 -12.98
CA MET A 178 4.80 8.15 -13.52
C MET A 178 6.25 8.31 -13.01
N LYS A 179 6.53 7.94 -11.75
CA LYS A 179 7.88 7.95 -11.17
C LYS A 179 8.77 6.95 -11.90
N CYS A 180 8.26 5.75 -12.15
CA CYS A 180 8.96 4.66 -12.82
C CYS A 180 9.16 4.88 -14.34
N THR A 181 8.59 5.95 -14.92
CA THR A 181 8.69 6.25 -16.35
C THR A 181 9.69 7.38 -16.62
N PHE A 182 10.78 7.07 -17.29
CA PHE A 182 11.88 8.02 -17.56
C PHE A 182 11.76 8.61 -18.97
N LEU A 183 11.56 9.90 -19.02
CA LEU A 183 11.40 10.67 -20.26
C LEU A 183 12.70 11.39 -20.62
N ASP A 184 13.03 11.37 -21.91
CA ASP A 184 14.11 12.21 -22.44
C ASP A 184 13.71 13.68 -22.50
N LYS A 185 14.62 14.52 -23.01
CA LYS A 185 14.39 15.98 -23.19
C LYS A 185 13.26 16.33 -24.16
N ASN A 186 12.86 15.42 -25.03
CA ASN A 186 11.75 15.59 -25.99
C ASN A 186 10.41 15.16 -25.38
N GLY A 187 10.46 14.43 -24.26
CA GLY A 187 9.30 13.85 -23.59
C GLY A 187 8.99 12.44 -24.09
N ASP A 188 9.93 11.80 -24.78
CA ASP A 188 9.81 10.40 -25.21
C ASP A 188 10.32 9.47 -24.10
N VAL A 189 9.63 8.33 -23.91
CA VAL A 189 10.07 7.29 -22.95
C VAL A 189 11.35 6.63 -23.45
N VAL A 190 12.33 6.53 -22.57
CA VAL A 190 13.58 5.81 -22.83
C VAL A 190 13.76 4.60 -21.92
N LEU A 191 13.14 4.59 -20.77
CA LEU A 191 13.09 3.50 -19.79
C LEU A 191 11.76 3.55 -19.04
N HIS A 192 11.26 2.40 -18.61
CA HIS A 192 10.22 2.28 -17.62
C HIS A 192 10.53 1.12 -16.69
N CYS A 193 10.54 1.35 -15.37
CA CYS A 193 10.69 0.28 -14.39
C CYS A 193 9.35 -0.45 -14.26
N TYR A 194 9.35 -1.73 -14.62
CA TYR A 194 8.14 -2.54 -14.63
C TYR A 194 8.03 -3.54 -13.47
N GLN A 195 9.11 -3.74 -12.72
CA GLN A 195 9.13 -4.64 -11.57
C GLN A 195 10.19 -4.21 -10.58
N VAL A 196 9.90 -4.34 -9.27
CA VAL A 196 10.86 -4.20 -8.18
C VAL A 196 10.72 -5.39 -7.24
N GLY A 197 11.87 -6.01 -6.94
CA GLY A 197 11.96 -7.27 -6.21
C GLY A 197 12.05 -8.49 -7.15
N ASP A 198 12.71 -9.54 -6.68
CA ASP A 198 12.82 -10.83 -7.37
C ASP A 198 11.93 -11.85 -6.69
N GLY A 199 11.02 -12.49 -7.44
CA GLY A 199 10.02 -13.40 -6.87
C GLY A 199 10.60 -14.61 -6.15
N ASP A 200 11.71 -15.18 -6.67
CA ASP A 200 12.33 -16.36 -6.05
C ASP A 200 12.98 -16.01 -4.70
N LEU A 201 13.61 -14.83 -4.59
CA LEU A 201 14.17 -14.35 -3.34
C LEU A 201 13.06 -13.97 -2.35
N ASP A 202 12.11 -13.15 -2.79
CA ASP A 202 11.00 -12.65 -1.98
C ASP A 202 10.20 -13.78 -1.34
N HIS A 203 9.88 -14.83 -2.11
CA HIS A 203 9.11 -15.98 -1.61
C HIS A 203 9.85 -16.83 -0.57
N SER A 204 11.12 -16.56 -0.30
CA SER A 204 11.84 -17.17 0.81
C SER A 204 11.56 -16.51 2.17
N PHE A 205 10.94 -15.32 2.17
CA PHE A 205 10.64 -14.52 3.36
C PHE A 205 9.16 -14.62 3.74
N TRP A 206 8.88 -14.68 5.04
CA TRP A 206 7.51 -14.65 5.58
C TRP A 206 7.48 -13.80 6.84
N ASN A 207 7.16 -12.52 6.70
CA ASN A 207 6.94 -11.58 7.79
C ASN A 207 6.28 -10.31 7.22
N SER A 208 6.01 -9.31 8.05
CA SER A 208 5.46 -8.04 7.58
C SER A 208 6.46 -7.30 6.67
N PRO A 209 5.96 -6.50 5.69
CA PRO A 209 6.82 -5.77 4.77
C PRO A 209 7.69 -4.71 5.45
N GLU A 210 7.30 -4.23 6.63
CA GLU A 210 8.08 -3.30 7.45
C GLU A 210 9.37 -3.93 7.98
N MET A 211 9.43 -5.28 8.03
CA MET A 211 10.59 -6.06 8.47
C MET A 211 11.42 -6.62 7.32
N ASP A 212 10.99 -6.40 6.10
CA ASP A 212 11.73 -6.88 4.95
C ASP A 212 12.93 -5.97 4.68
N GLU A 213 14.12 -6.58 4.69
CA GLU A 213 15.41 -5.93 4.41
C GLU A 213 16.16 -6.67 3.27
N MET A 214 15.45 -7.53 2.54
CA MET A 214 16.05 -8.28 1.44
C MET A 214 16.49 -7.38 0.30
N ALA A 215 17.51 -7.83 -0.43
CA ALA A 215 17.94 -7.20 -1.67
C ALA A 215 16.79 -7.09 -2.68
N ARG A 216 16.68 -5.95 -3.36
CA ARG A 216 15.60 -5.69 -4.31
C ARG A 216 16.15 -5.18 -5.63
N SER A 217 16.07 -6.02 -6.64
CA SER A 217 16.42 -5.64 -8.01
C SER A 217 15.32 -4.84 -8.66
N ALA A 218 15.68 -3.89 -9.54
CA ALA A 218 14.72 -3.18 -10.38
C ALA A 218 14.87 -3.57 -11.86
N PHE A 219 13.74 -3.81 -12.52
CA PHE A 219 13.69 -4.32 -13.88
C PHE A 219 13.06 -3.28 -14.82
N PHE A 220 13.80 -2.93 -15.87
CA PHE A 220 13.44 -1.89 -16.82
C PHE A 220 13.19 -2.47 -18.20
N LEU A 221 12.12 -2.03 -18.86
CA LEU A 221 12.01 -2.13 -20.29
C LEU A 221 12.85 -1.03 -20.97
N THR A 222 13.35 -1.35 -22.16
CA THR A 222 14.22 -0.46 -22.96
C THR A 222 13.80 -0.54 -24.43
N PRO A 223 14.25 0.37 -25.32
CA PRO A 223 14.02 0.22 -26.76
C PRO A 223 14.55 -1.10 -27.36
N GLU A 224 15.55 -1.70 -26.71
CA GLU A 224 16.13 -2.99 -27.12
C GLU A 224 15.32 -4.21 -26.61
N LYS A 225 14.58 -4.04 -25.48
CA LYS A 225 13.63 -4.98 -24.90
C LYS A 225 12.35 -4.20 -24.54
N PRO A 226 11.49 -3.89 -25.48
CA PRO A 226 10.43 -2.92 -25.28
C PRO A 226 9.23 -3.43 -24.46
N GLN A 227 9.00 -4.74 -24.38
CA GLN A 227 7.90 -5.34 -23.60
C GLN A 227 6.61 -4.55 -23.74
N THR A 228 5.98 -4.70 -24.90
CA THR A 228 4.88 -3.88 -25.40
C THR A 228 3.65 -3.93 -24.47
N ASP A 229 3.37 -5.08 -23.89
CA ASP A 229 2.32 -5.34 -22.93
C ASP A 229 2.48 -4.44 -21.68
N TYR A 230 3.65 -4.37 -21.06
CA TYR A 230 3.90 -3.49 -19.90
C TYR A 230 3.76 -2.00 -20.26
N ALA A 231 4.37 -1.58 -21.36
CA ALA A 231 4.31 -0.18 -21.75
C ALA A 231 2.86 0.26 -22.06
N ALA A 232 2.09 -0.61 -22.71
CA ALA A 232 0.71 -0.34 -23.09
C ALA A 232 -0.24 -0.39 -21.88
N SER A 233 -0.14 -1.40 -21.00
CA SER A 233 -1.00 -1.49 -19.82
C SER A 233 -0.79 -0.33 -18.86
N ALA A 234 0.46 0.12 -18.64
CA ALA A 234 0.74 1.34 -17.88
C ALA A 234 0.15 2.60 -18.54
N ALA A 235 0.24 2.69 -19.88
CA ALA A 235 -0.37 3.79 -20.63
C ALA A 235 -1.89 3.83 -20.45
N ALA A 236 -2.57 2.68 -20.44
CA ALA A 236 -4.02 2.57 -20.24
C ALA A 236 -4.42 3.09 -18.85
N SER A 237 -3.71 2.67 -17.78
CA SER A 237 -3.96 3.15 -16.42
C SER A 237 -3.87 4.68 -16.34
N LEU A 238 -2.79 5.25 -16.83
CA LEU A 238 -2.56 6.70 -16.83
C LEU A 238 -3.56 7.48 -17.70
N ALA A 239 -4.08 6.88 -18.78
CA ALA A 239 -5.14 7.47 -19.60
C ALA A 239 -6.47 7.50 -18.84
N ILE A 240 -6.86 6.41 -18.19
CA ILE A 240 -8.07 6.34 -17.36
C ILE A 240 -7.98 7.31 -16.18
N ASN A 241 -6.79 7.40 -15.57
CA ASN A 241 -6.51 8.33 -14.48
C ASN A 241 -6.74 9.80 -14.88
N TYR A 242 -6.40 10.18 -16.12
CA TYR A 242 -6.75 11.49 -16.66
C TYR A 242 -8.27 11.74 -16.61
N LEU A 243 -9.09 10.79 -17.04
CA LEU A 243 -10.55 10.92 -17.02
C LEU A 243 -11.09 11.05 -15.60
N ASN A 244 -10.49 10.36 -14.66
CA ASN A 244 -10.89 10.38 -13.26
C ASN A 244 -10.60 11.72 -12.57
N PHE A 245 -9.52 12.41 -12.94
CA PHE A 245 -9.08 13.64 -12.29
C PHE A 245 -9.19 14.92 -13.09
N LYS A 246 -9.58 14.87 -14.38
CA LYS A 246 -9.60 16.05 -15.27
C LYS A 246 -10.45 17.21 -14.77
N ASP A 247 -11.49 16.93 -13.99
CA ASP A 247 -12.44 17.92 -13.51
C ASP A 247 -12.12 18.38 -12.07
N THR A 248 -11.41 17.56 -11.28
CA THR A 248 -11.05 17.86 -9.88
C THR A 248 -9.61 18.34 -9.72
N ASP A 249 -8.65 17.77 -10.46
CA ASP A 249 -7.24 18.16 -10.46
C ASP A 249 -6.67 18.15 -11.88
N LYS A 250 -6.95 19.24 -12.60
CA LYS A 250 -6.56 19.38 -14.00
C LYS A 250 -5.05 19.25 -14.24
N THR A 251 -4.22 19.75 -13.31
CA THR A 251 -2.77 19.73 -13.46
C THR A 251 -2.25 18.31 -13.36
N TYR A 252 -2.71 17.57 -12.37
CA TYR A 252 -2.39 16.16 -12.18
C TYR A 252 -2.86 15.32 -13.36
N ALA A 253 -4.12 15.49 -13.78
CA ALA A 253 -4.68 14.80 -14.92
C ALA A 253 -3.86 15.02 -16.21
N GLN A 254 -3.48 16.27 -16.52
CA GLN A 254 -2.66 16.57 -17.70
C GLN A 254 -1.25 15.95 -17.62
N LYS A 255 -0.67 15.88 -16.41
CA LYS A 255 0.58 15.14 -16.20
C LYS A 255 0.39 13.66 -16.55
N SER A 256 -0.64 13.02 -16.01
CA SER A 256 -0.97 11.62 -16.26
C SER A 256 -1.16 11.34 -17.77
N LEU A 257 -1.96 12.17 -18.47
CA LEU A 257 -2.16 12.03 -19.92
C LEU A 257 -0.87 12.18 -20.73
N LYS A 258 0.03 13.05 -20.30
CA LYS A 258 1.34 13.23 -20.96
C LYS A 258 2.14 11.91 -20.90
N TYR A 259 2.21 11.29 -19.74
CA TYR A 259 2.92 10.02 -19.57
C TYR A 259 2.21 8.86 -20.28
N ALA A 260 0.88 8.81 -20.26
CA ALA A 260 0.09 7.84 -21.02
C ALA A 260 0.42 7.86 -22.51
N LYS A 261 0.41 9.06 -23.12
CA LYS A 261 0.76 9.24 -24.53
C LYS A 261 2.20 8.87 -24.84
N ALA A 262 3.13 9.18 -23.94
CA ALA A 262 4.55 8.87 -24.10
C ALA A 262 4.80 7.35 -24.05
N LEU A 263 4.17 6.64 -23.12
CA LEU A 263 4.26 5.18 -23.00
C LEU A 263 3.60 4.47 -24.20
N PHE A 264 2.42 4.91 -24.63
CA PHE A 264 1.80 4.36 -25.82
C PHE A 264 2.65 4.61 -27.07
N LYS A 265 3.19 5.82 -27.22
CA LYS A 265 4.12 6.12 -28.31
C LYS A 265 5.36 5.20 -28.28
N PHE A 266 5.90 4.93 -27.09
CA PHE A 266 7.00 3.98 -26.94
C PHE A 266 6.59 2.58 -27.41
N ALA A 267 5.41 2.09 -27.00
CA ALA A 267 4.89 0.79 -27.45
C ALA A 267 4.63 0.76 -28.97
N MET A 268 4.28 1.90 -29.59
CA MET A 268 4.05 2.03 -31.03
C MET A 268 5.35 2.03 -31.84
N ASP A 269 6.35 2.80 -31.40
CA ASP A 269 7.57 3.10 -32.14
C ASP A 269 8.62 1.97 -32.10
N ASN A 270 8.52 1.08 -31.11
CA ASN A 270 9.48 -0.02 -30.92
C ASN A 270 8.93 -1.35 -31.47
N PRO A 271 9.81 -2.33 -31.78
CA PRO A 271 9.40 -3.67 -32.14
C PRO A 271 8.48 -4.29 -31.07
N LYS A 272 7.46 -5.04 -31.51
CA LYS A 272 6.55 -5.70 -30.56
C LYS A 272 7.25 -6.85 -29.85
N ASP A 273 7.16 -6.87 -28.55
CA ASP A 273 7.79 -7.86 -27.67
C ASP A 273 6.89 -8.12 -26.44
N LEU A 274 7.09 -9.24 -25.78
CA LEU A 274 6.29 -9.70 -24.66
C LEU A 274 7.10 -9.72 -23.37
N SER A 275 6.42 -9.50 -22.25
CA SER A 275 7.02 -9.58 -20.91
C SER A 275 7.59 -10.96 -20.56
N ASP A 276 7.12 -12.04 -21.19
CA ASP A 276 7.68 -13.38 -20.96
C ASP A 276 9.13 -13.50 -21.46
N ASN A 277 9.60 -12.56 -22.29
CA ASN A 277 11.00 -12.40 -22.68
C ASN A 277 11.78 -11.51 -21.69
N GLY A 278 11.13 -10.96 -20.66
CA GLY A 278 11.75 -10.14 -19.62
C GLY A 278 12.51 -10.95 -18.58
N ASP A 279 13.39 -10.27 -17.88
CA ASP A 279 14.23 -10.89 -16.86
C ASP A 279 13.51 -10.97 -15.49
N GLY A 280 12.54 -10.09 -15.21
CA GLY A 280 11.91 -9.92 -13.92
C GLY A 280 10.84 -10.96 -13.56
N PRO A 281 9.81 -11.20 -14.42
CA PRO A 281 8.67 -12.05 -14.03
C PRO A 281 9.00 -13.54 -13.95
N LYS A 282 10.05 -14.01 -14.59
CA LYS A 282 10.49 -15.42 -14.62
C LYS A 282 9.33 -16.39 -14.93
N GLY A 283 8.76 -17.04 -13.93
CA GLY A 283 7.64 -17.98 -14.09
C GLY A 283 6.31 -17.45 -13.53
N TYR A 284 6.28 -16.28 -12.87
CA TYR A 284 5.11 -15.80 -12.13
C TYR A 284 4.06 -15.17 -13.02
N TYR A 285 4.40 -14.08 -13.73
CA TYR A 285 3.47 -13.36 -14.61
C TYR A 285 4.02 -13.30 -16.03
N ARG A 286 3.57 -14.23 -16.86
CA ARG A 286 3.94 -14.30 -18.27
C ARG A 286 2.76 -13.91 -19.13
N SER A 287 2.87 -12.82 -19.86
CA SER A 287 1.87 -12.48 -20.87
C SER A 287 2.00 -13.39 -22.10
N GLY A 288 0.89 -13.87 -22.58
CA GLY A 288 0.82 -14.67 -23.82
C GLY A 288 0.61 -13.84 -25.08
N LYS A 289 0.33 -12.53 -24.93
CA LYS A 289 0.01 -11.59 -26.02
C LYS A 289 0.21 -10.16 -25.53
N TRP A 290 0.35 -9.23 -26.46
CA TRP A 290 0.47 -7.80 -26.16
C TRP A 290 -0.67 -6.99 -26.83
N GLU A 291 -1.41 -7.59 -27.73
CA GLU A 291 -2.37 -6.92 -28.59
C GLU A 291 -3.56 -6.36 -27.79
N ASP A 292 -3.99 -7.07 -26.77
CA ASP A 292 -5.09 -6.65 -25.90
C ASP A 292 -4.74 -5.43 -25.04
N ASP A 293 -3.57 -5.42 -24.40
CA ASP A 293 -3.07 -4.26 -23.64
C ASP A 293 -2.88 -3.04 -24.54
N TYR A 294 -2.33 -3.28 -25.74
CA TYR A 294 -2.14 -2.24 -26.72
C TYR A 294 -3.46 -1.63 -27.21
N CYS A 295 -4.45 -2.48 -27.52
CA CYS A 295 -5.78 -2.03 -27.89
C CYS A 295 -6.52 -1.37 -26.72
N TRP A 296 -6.29 -1.83 -25.48
CA TRP A 296 -6.83 -1.22 -24.26
C TRP A 296 -6.37 0.22 -24.10
N ALA A 297 -5.06 0.47 -24.19
CA ALA A 297 -4.50 1.81 -24.13
C ALA A 297 -4.98 2.70 -25.28
N ALA A 298 -4.96 2.17 -26.50
CA ALA A 298 -5.38 2.91 -27.69
C ALA A 298 -6.87 3.32 -27.63
N ALA A 299 -7.75 2.43 -27.14
CA ALA A 299 -9.19 2.73 -27.01
C ALA A 299 -9.41 3.89 -26.01
N TRP A 300 -8.77 3.89 -24.86
CA TRP A 300 -8.86 4.98 -23.90
C TRP A 300 -8.26 6.28 -24.40
N LEU A 301 -7.11 6.23 -25.07
CA LEU A 301 -6.47 7.41 -25.64
C LEU A 301 -7.32 8.00 -26.79
N TYR A 302 -7.95 7.16 -27.63
CA TYR A 302 -8.92 7.64 -28.61
C TYR A 302 -10.12 8.33 -27.95
N LYS A 303 -10.71 7.68 -26.93
CA LYS A 303 -11.85 8.26 -26.18
C LYS A 303 -11.53 9.64 -25.60
N ILE A 304 -10.31 9.84 -25.15
CA ILE A 304 -9.84 11.10 -24.53
C ILE A 304 -9.56 12.18 -25.58
N THR A 305 -8.93 11.80 -26.68
CA THR A 305 -8.33 12.75 -27.65
C THR A 305 -9.15 12.95 -28.91
N GLY A 306 -9.93 11.94 -29.32
CA GLY A 306 -10.56 11.88 -30.61
C GLY A 306 -9.59 11.73 -31.79
N ASP A 307 -8.30 11.42 -31.52
CA ASP A 307 -7.27 11.30 -32.54
C ASP A 307 -7.38 9.92 -33.24
N HIS A 308 -7.64 9.95 -34.52
CA HIS A 308 -7.83 8.73 -35.33
C HIS A 308 -6.64 7.78 -35.37
N MET A 309 -5.44 8.30 -35.13
CA MET A 309 -4.24 7.48 -35.06
C MET A 309 -4.41 6.26 -34.12
N TYR A 310 -5.07 6.46 -32.98
CA TYR A 310 -5.27 5.37 -32.02
C TYR A 310 -6.22 4.28 -32.55
N LEU A 311 -7.21 4.62 -33.36
CA LEU A 311 -8.06 3.62 -34.01
C LEU A 311 -7.32 2.87 -35.12
N GLU A 312 -6.48 3.58 -35.88
CA GLU A 312 -5.61 2.97 -36.91
C GLU A 312 -4.68 1.92 -36.31
N GLU A 313 -4.25 2.12 -35.06
CA GLU A 313 -3.44 1.15 -34.29
C GLU A 313 -4.27 -0.04 -33.77
N ILE A 314 -5.57 0.13 -33.48
CA ILE A 314 -6.42 -0.97 -33.03
C ILE A 314 -6.75 -1.94 -34.17
N TYR A 315 -7.05 -1.47 -35.38
CA TYR A 315 -7.56 -2.30 -36.48
C TYR A 315 -6.68 -3.50 -36.83
N PRO A 316 -5.37 -3.37 -37.02
CA PRO A 316 -4.52 -4.51 -37.40
C PRO A 316 -4.26 -5.47 -36.23
N ASN A 317 -4.42 -4.99 -34.98
CA ASN A 317 -4.01 -5.69 -33.77
C ASN A 317 -5.19 -6.30 -33.00
N TYR A 318 -6.45 -5.98 -33.38
CA TYR A 318 -7.62 -6.53 -32.74
C TYR A 318 -7.84 -8.01 -33.06
N ASP A 319 -7.86 -8.86 -32.01
CA ASP A 319 -8.11 -10.29 -32.19
C ASP A 319 -9.63 -10.58 -32.20
N PHE A 320 -10.16 -10.74 -33.37
CA PHE A 320 -11.57 -11.06 -33.60
C PHE A 320 -11.98 -12.46 -33.12
N TYR A 321 -11.05 -13.35 -32.84
CA TYR A 321 -11.30 -14.71 -32.37
C TYR A 321 -11.20 -14.83 -30.85
N ALA A 322 -10.23 -14.19 -30.22
CA ALA A 322 -10.03 -14.23 -28.77
C ALA A 322 -11.01 -13.33 -28.01
N ALA A 323 -11.32 -12.17 -28.59
CA ALA A 323 -12.08 -11.12 -27.92
C ALA A 323 -13.43 -11.51 -27.28
N PRO A 324 -14.22 -12.49 -27.72
CA PRO A 324 -15.42 -12.92 -27.00
C PRO A 324 -15.22 -14.16 -26.12
N CYS A 325 -14.00 -14.64 -25.90
CA CYS A 325 -13.75 -15.98 -25.39
C CYS A 325 -13.18 -16.04 -23.98
N TYR A 326 -12.66 -14.91 -23.45
CA TYR A 326 -12.06 -14.87 -22.12
C TYR A 326 -12.56 -13.66 -21.33
N VAL A 327 -12.41 -13.68 -20.02
CA VAL A 327 -12.84 -12.61 -19.12
C VAL A 327 -11.70 -11.62 -18.89
N HIS A 328 -12.03 -10.36 -18.64
CA HIS A 328 -11.09 -9.31 -18.32
C HIS A 328 -10.22 -9.66 -17.10
N CYS A 329 -8.91 -9.86 -17.29
CA CYS A 329 -7.96 -10.20 -16.25
C CYS A 329 -6.56 -9.68 -16.61
N TRP A 330 -5.56 -9.84 -15.74
CA TRP A 330 -4.21 -9.31 -15.96
C TRP A 330 -3.53 -9.80 -17.26
N ASN A 331 -3.88 -11.00 -17.75
CA ASN A 331 -3.33 -11.59 -18.99
C ASN A 331 -4.30 -11.50 -20.17
N ASP A 332 -5.48 -10.91 -20.02
CA ASP A 332 -6.48 -10.73 -21.07
C ASP A 332 -7.43 -9.57 -20.75
N VAL A 333 -7.25 -8.45 -21.43
CA VAL A 333 -8.09 -7.26 -21.22
C VAL A 333 -9.09 -7.02 -22.35
N TRP A 334 -9.30 -8.01 -23.25
CA TRP A 334 -10.24 -7.88 -24.38
C TRP A 334 -11.66 -7.54 -23.96
N GLY A 335 -12.16 -8.08 -22.83
CA GLY A 335 -13.48 -7.74 -22.31
C GLY A 335 -13.64 -6.24 -22.06
N GLY A 336 -12.63 -5.63 -21.43
CA GLY A 336 -12.56 -4.18 -21.23
C GLY A 336 -12.46 -3.40 -22.55
N VAL A 337 -11.60 -3.83 -23.48
CA VAL A 337 -11.46 -3.22 -24.82
C VAL A 337 -12.83 -3.15 -25.52
N GLN A 338 -13.58 -4.26 -25.52
CA GLN A 338 -14.90 -4.31 -26.15
C GLN A 338 -15.91 -3.38 -25.49
N CYS A 339 -15.89 -3.28 -24.15
CA CYS A 339 -16.76 -2.35 -23.42
C CYS A 339 -16.46 -0.90 -23.81
N VAL A 340 -15.18 -0.49 -23.85
CA VAL A 340 -14.79 0.89 -24.20
C VAL A 340 -15.08 1.20 -25.66
N LEU A 341 -14.84 0.29 -26.59
CA LEU A 341 -15.20 0.45 -27.99
C LEU A 341 -16.72 0.54 -28.15
N GLY A 342 -17.51 -0.26 -27.41
CA GLY A 342 -18.95 -0.16 -27.38
C GLY A 342 -19.46 1.17 -26.85
N GLU A 343 -18.81 1.74 -25.83
CA GLU A 343 -19.10 3.07 -25.29
C GLU A 343 -18.79 4.17 -26.31
N ILE A 344 -17.61 4.15 -26.93
CA ILE A 344 -17.21 5.07 -28.00
C ILE A 344 -18.25 5.05 -29.13
N CYS A 345 -18.64 3.89 -29.52
CA CYS A 345 -19.63 3.68 -30.57
C CYS A 345 -21.02 4.30 -30.26
N ARG A 346 -21.35 4.40 -28.97
CA ARG A 346 -22.62 4.96 -28.51
C ARG A 346 -22.56 6.46 -28.33
N ASP A 347 -21.45 6.97 -27.76
CA ASP A 347 -21.26 8.38 -27.43
C ASP A 347 -21.04 9.25 -28.68
N THR A 348 -20.71 8.64 -29.82
CA THR A 348 -20.72 9.24 -31.12
C THR A 348 -22.02 8.85 -31.82
N PRO A 349 -23.17 9.50 -31.54
CA PRO A 349 -24.41 9.11 -32.17
C PRO A 349 -24.31 9.29 -33.67
N TYR A 350 -24.78 8.29 -34.36
CA TYR A 350 -24.98 8.27 -35.81
C TYR A 350 -25.90 9.41 -36.22
N THR A 351 -25.44 10.64 -36.17
CA THR A 351 -26.09 11.80 -36.76
C THR A 351 -25.51 12.04 -38.14
N LYS A 352 -26.38 11.88 -39.13
CA LYS A 352 -26.11 12.08 -40.53
C LYS A 352 -25.05 13.13 -40.84
N GLY A 353 -23.83 12.73 -41.22
CA GLY A 353 -22.97 13.53 -42.10
C GLY A 353 -21.67 14.09 -41.53
N GLU A 354 -21.31 13.88 -40.22
CA GLU A 354 -19.99 14.27 -39.67
C GLU A 354 -19.46 13.10 -38.84
N TYR A 355 -18.44 12.39 -39.34
CA TYR A 355 -18.10 11.11 -38.76
C TYR A 355 -16.63 10.81 -38.65
N VAL A 356 -16.27 10.43 -37.43
CA VAL A 356 -15.22 9.52 -37.05
C VAL A 356 -15.64 8.05 -37.23
N TYR A 357 -16.92 7.74 -37.12
CA TYR A 357 -17.48 6.40 -36.96
C TYR A 357 -17.69 5.58 -38.25
N PRO A 358 -18.07 6.12 -39.41
CA PRO A 358 -18.17 5.33 -40.63
C PRO A 358 -16.80 4.78 -41.05
N ASP A 359 -15.74 5.54 -40.88
CA ASP A 359 -14.42 5.11 -41.27
C ASP A 359 -13.93 3.97 -40.34
N PHE A 360 -14.23 4.04 -39.04
CA PHE A 360 -13.97 2.97 -38.05
C PHE A 360 -14.74 1.68 -38.47
N ILE A 361 -16.02 1.76 -38.67
CA ILE A 361 -16.81 0.57 -39.05
C ILE A 361 -16.38 0.07 -40.44
N GLU A 362 -16.12 0.94 -41.43
CA GLU A 362 -15.67 0.51 -42.75
C GLU A 362 -14.26 -0.09 -42.72
N GLU A 363 -13.33 0.42 -41.90
CA GLU A 363 -12.02 -0.20 -41.73
C GLU A 363 -12.10 -1.51 -40.92
N PHE A 364 -12.94 -1.55 -39.89
CA PHE A 364 -13.23 -2.80 -39.17
C PHE A 364 -13.89 -3.83 -40.12
N LYS A 365 -14.83 -3.43 -40.95
CA LYS A 365 -15.41 -4.31 -41.96
C LYS A 365 -14.39 -4.74 -43.00
N LYS A 366 -13.45 -3.88 -43.42
CA LYS A 366 -12.36 -4.23 -44.34
C LYS A 366 -11.38 -5.20 -43.70
N ALA A 367 -11.02 -5.00 -42.42
CA ALA A 367 -10.21 -5.94 -41.67
C ALA A 367 -10.94 -7.28 -41.44
N ALA A 368 -12.25 -7.21 -41.15
CA ALA A 368 -13.14 -8.36 -40.96
C ALA A 368 -13.47 -9.14 -42.28
N ASN A 369 -13.35 -8.52 -43.44
CA ASN A 369 -13.52 -9.21 -44.72
C ASN A 369 -12.46 -10.30 -44.98
N LYS A 370 -11.46 -10.42 -44.12
CA LYS A 370 -10.56 -11.56 -44.06
C LYS A 370 -11.04 -12.66 -43.09
N SER A 371 -12.16 -12.47 -42.39
CA SER A 371 -12.76 -13.34 -41.40
C SER A 371 -14.29 -13.49 -41.65
N PRO A 372 -14.93 -14.62 -41.28
CA PRO A 372 -16.36 -14.81 -41.40
C PRO A 372 -17.24 -13.94 -40.49
N TYR A 373 -16.69 -12.98 -39.76
CA TYR A 373 -17.42 -12.10 -38.86
C TYR A 373 -17.76 -10.76 -39.52
N GLU A 374 -18.81 -10.76 -40.30
CA GLU A 374 -19.21 -9.60 -41.11
C GLU A 374 -19.85 -8.43 -40.36
N GLN A 375 -20.10 -8.56 -39.06
CA GLN A 375 -20.75 -7.52 -38.24
C GLN A 375 -20.28 -7.59 -36.79
N MET A 376 -19.22 -6.87 -36.40
CA MET A 376 -18.94 -6.70 -35.00
C MET A 376 -19.62 -5.47 -34.44
N ASN A 377 -20.69 -5.67 -33.71
CA ASN A 377 -21.19 -4.77 -32.71
C ASN A 377 -20.48 -5.14 -31.39
N CYS A 378 -19.64 -4.26 -30.85
CA CYS A 378 -18.87 -4.56 -29.62
C CYS A 378 -19.79 -4.95 -28.45
N TRP A 379 -20.96 -4.31 -28.32
CA TRP A 379 -21.93 -4.68 -27.31
C TRP A 379 -22.57 -6.07 -27.55
N GLU A 380 -22.76 -6.51 -28.80
CA GLU A 380 -23.19 -7.88 -29.09
C GLU A 380 -22.12 -8.89 -28.69
N SER A 381 -20.84 -8.55 -28.85
CA SER A 381 -19.73 -9.39 -28.40
C SER A 381 -19.68 -9.50 -26.86
N VAL A 382 -19.79 -8.38 -26.14
CA VAL A 382 -19.89 -8.35 -24.68
C VAL A 382 -21.10 -9.14 -24.18
N GLU A 383 -22.28 -8.95 -24.82
CA GLU A 383 -23.50 -9.70 -24.51
C GLU A 383 -23.30 -11.21 -24.69
N LYS A 384 -22.64 -11.61 -25.78
CA LYS A 384 -22.33 -13.01 -26.05
C LYS A 384 -21.37 -13.59 -24.99
N ALA A 385 -20.33 -12.84 -24.59
CA ALA A 385 -19.42 -13.24 -23.54
C ALA A 385 -20.17 -13.48 -22.22
N ILE A 386 -20.98 -12.52 -21.77
CA ILE A 386 -21.76 -12.64 -20.55
C ILE A 386 -22.75 -13.84 -20.63
N ASN A 387 -23.42 -14.04 -21.76
CA ASN A 387 -24.30 -15.22 -21.94
C ASN A 387 -23.51 -16.54 -21.88
N ASN A 388 -22.26 -16.59 -22.34
CA ASN A 388 -21.37 -17.74 -22.19
C ASN A 388 -21.00 -17.96 -20.72
N TYR A 389 -20.73 -16.91 -19.95
CA TYR A 389 -20.49 -17.05 -18.50
C TYR A 389 -21.74 -17.59 -17.80
N MET A 390 -22.90 -17.01 -18.05
CA MET A 390 -24.18 -17.42 -17.43
C MET A 390 -24.55 -18.88 -17.70
N THR A 391 -24.14 -19.41 -18.84
CA THR A 391 -24.52 -20.79 -19.29
C THR A 391 -23.40 -21.79 -19.14
N GLY A 392 -22.20 -21.39 -18.74
CA GLY A 392 -21.03 -22.26 -18.74
C GLY A 392 -20.50 -22.61 -20.11
N GLY A 393 -20.77 -21.79 -21.13
CA GLY A 393 -20.21 -21.90 -22.48
C GLY A 393 -18.72 -21.60 -22.53
N VAL A 394 -18.26 -20.76 -21.60
CA VAL A 394 -16.87 -20.56 -21.19
C VAL A 394 -16.81 -20.77 -19.69
N GLY A 395 -15.83 -21.51 -19.20
CA GLY A 395 -15.79 -21.93 -17.80
C GLY A 395 -16.85 -23.00 -17.49
N LYS A 396 -17.40 -22.98 -16.29
CA LYS A 396 -18.45 -23.87 -15.81
C LYS A 396 -19.37 -23.13 -14.86
N VAL A 397 -20.60 -23.57 -14.73
CA VAL A 397 -21.48 -23.19 -13.62
C VAL A 397 -21.43 -24.30 -12.58
N THR A 398 -21.10 -23.97 -11.35
CA THR A 398 -21.01 -24.95 -10.25
C THR A 398 -22.39 -25.46 -9.82
N PRO A 399 -22.50 -26.53 -9.04
CA PRO A 399 -23.77 -27.01 -8.51
C PRO A 399 -24.60 -25.93 -7.77
N GLN A 400 -23.96 -24.96 -7.13
CA GLN A 400 -24.60 -23.85 -6.42
C GLN A 400 -24.86 -22.62 -7.30
N GLY A 401 -24.56 -22.69 -8.61
CA GLY A 401 -24.82 -21.63 -9.57
C GLY A 401 -23.73 -20.55 -9.68
N TYR A 402 -22.56 -20.78 -9.11
CA TYR A 402 -21.42 -19.91 -9.27
C TYR A 402 -20.74 -20.14 -10.62
N TRP A 403 -20.38 -19.07 -11.34
CA TRP A 403 -19.60 -19.19 -12.55
C TRP A 403 -18.10 -19.29 -12.20
N TRP A 404 -17.49 -20.40 -12.56
CA TRP A 404 -16.11 -20.77 -12.32
C TRP A 404 -15.34 -20.87 -13.64
N LEU A 405 -14.16 -20.23 -13.73
CA LEU A 405 -13.27 -20.33 -14.88
C LEU A 405 -12.03 -21.17 -14.58
N ASP A 406 -11.35 -20.88 -13.49
CA ASP A 406 -10.18 -21.61 -13.02
C ASP A 406 -10.21 -21.68 -11.49
N THR A 407 -9.56 -22.69 -10.89
CA THR A 407 -9.54 -22.83 -9.43
C THR A 407 -8.62 -21.77 -8.79
N TRP A 408 -7.48 -21.50 -9.41
CA TRP A 408 -6.57 -20.47 -8.88
C TRP A 408 -7.13 -19.07 -9.12
N GLY A 409 -7.67 -18.49 -8.07
CA GLY A 409 -8.30 -17.18 -8.11
C GLY A 409 -9.65 -17.16 -8.82
N SER A 410 -10.52 -18.17 -8.60
CA SER A 410 -11.83 -18.22 -9.27
C SER A 410 -12.68 -16.98 -9.05
N ALA A 411 -12.56 -16.34 -7.87
CA ALA A 411 -13.33 -15.14 -7.52
C ALA A 411 -12.92 -13.91 -8.33
N ARG A 412 -11.65 -13.76 -8.75
CA ARG A 412 -11.21 -12.66 -9.61
C ARG A 412 -11.90 -12.68 -10.97
N TYR A 413 -11.97 -13.86 -11.59
CA TYR A 413 -12.64 -14.02 -12.88
C TYR A 413 -14.14 -13.76 -12.78
N ASN A 414 -14.75 -14.25 -11.70
CA ASN A 414 -16.16 -14.05 -11.46
C ASN A 414 -16.51 -12.57 -11.25
N THR A 415 -15.74 -11.82 -10.47
CA THR A 415 -15.97 -10.38 -10.26
C THR A 415 -15.69 -9.56 -11.51
N ALA A 416 -14.73 -9.97 -12.34
CA ALA A 416 -14.48 -9.34 -13.64
C ALA A 416 -15.66 -9.51 -14.61
N ALA A 417 -16.22 -10.72 -14.68
CA ALA A 417 -17.42 -10.98 -15.47
C ALA A 417 -18.63 -10.20 -14.94
N GLN A 418 -18.74 -10.01 -13.62
CA GLN A 418 -19.76 -9.13 -13.03
C GLN A 418 -19.57 -7.67 -13.46
N LEU A 419 -18.33 -7.16 -13.44
CA LEU A 419 -18.03 -5.78 -13.86
C LEU A 419 -18.42 -5.57 -15.33
N GLU A 420 -18.04 -6.47 -16.25
CA GLU A 420 -18.46 -6.42 -17.65
C GLU A 420 -19.99 -6.41 -17.81
N ALA A 421 -20.71 -7.25 -17.05
CA ALA A 421 -22.16 -7.31 -17.08
C ALA A 421 -22.83 -6.01 -16.57
N LEU A 422 -22.24 -5.37 -15.56
CA LEU A 422 -22.73 -4.11 -15.00
C LEU A 422 -22.43 -2.92 -15.91
N VAL A 423 -21.27 -2.90 -16.55
CA VAL A 423 -20.92 -1.90 -17.57
C VAL A 423 -21.84 -2.07 -18.80
N TYR A 424 -22.05 -3.32 -19.27
CA TYR A 424 -23.04 -3.59 -20.32
C TYR A 424 -24.42 -3.04 -19.95
N THR A 425 -24.88 -3.29 -18.72
CA THR A 425 -26.17 -2.81 -18.20
C THR A 425 -26.26 -1.29 -18.23
N LYS A 426 -25.21 -0.57 -17.86
CA LYS A 426 -25.14 0.90 -17.87
C LYS A 426 -25.36 1.46 -19.28
N TYR A 427 -24.69 0.90 -20.27
CA TYR A 427 -24.78 1.40 -21.65
C TYR A 427 -25.95 0.84 -22.46
N ASN A 428 -26.60 -0.20 -22.00
CA ASN A 428 -27.74 -0.84 -22.68
C ASN A 428 -29.04 -0.72 -21.87
N GLY A 429 -29.39 0.52 -21.53
CA GLY A 429 -30.66 0.89 -20.91
C GLY A 429 -30.56 1.50 -19.52
N ASP A 430 -29.43 1.40 -18.85
CA ASP A 430 -29.14 1.96 -17.52
C ASP A 430 -30.18 1.60 -16.44
N LYS A 431 -30.65 0.34 -16.47
CA LYS A 431 -31.64 -0.23 -15.54
C LYS A 431 -31.33 -1.69 -15.28
N PRO A 432 -31.69 -2.20 -14.11
CA PRO A 432 -31.58 -3.64 -13.84
C PRO A 432 -32.15 -4.52 -14.94
N ASN A 433 -31.41 -5.54 -15.32
CA ASN A 433 -31.75 -6.50 -16.34
C ASN A 433 -31.19 -7.89 -16.01
N LYS A 434 -31.42 -8.89 -16.83
CA LYS A 434 -30.99 -10.27 -16.59
C LYS A 434 -29.47 -10.40 -16.34
N TYR A 435 -28.63 -9.49 -16.88
CA TYR A 435 -27.18 -9.52 -16.74
C TYR A 435 -26.73 -8.92 -15.39
N SER A 436 -27.29 -7.79 -15.01
CA SER A 436 -27.04 -7.24 -13.68
C SER A 436 -27.69 -8.10 -12.59
N ASP A 437 -28.84 -8.76 -12.83
CA ASP A 437 -29.43 -9.72 -11.89
C ASP A 437 -28.52 -10.94 -11.70
N TRP A 438 -27.88 -11.42 -12.79
CA TRP A 438 -26.87 -12.47 -12.71
C TRP A 438 -25.66 -12.00 -11.91
N ALA A 439 -25.08 -10.84 -12.22
CA ALA A 439 -23.95 -10.28 -11.47
C ALA A 439 -24.29 -10.18 -9.97
N LYS A 440 -25.51 -9.74 -9.64
CA LYS A 440 -25.99 -9.68 -8.25
C LYS A 440 -25.98 -11.07 -7.60
N SER A 441 -26.46 -12.10 -8.26
CA SER A 441 -26.49 -13.45 -7.72
C SER A 441 -25.08 -14.03 -7.48
N GLN A 442 -24.12 -13.68 -8.35
CA GLN A 442 -22.73 -14.08 -8.21
C GLN A 442 -22.07 -13.39 -7.00
N MET A 443 -22.31 -12.09 -6.82
CA MET A 443 -21.79 -11.36 -5.67
C MET A 443 -22.42 -11.84 -4.35
N GLU A 444 -23.73 -12.13 -4.35
CA GLU A 444 -24.38 -12.71 -3.17
C GLU A 444 -23.77 -14.08 -2.80
N TYR A 445 -23.41 -14.91 -3.81
CA TYR A 445 -22.67 -16.14 -3.58
C TYR A 445 -21.31 -15.85 -2.91
N ILE A 446 -20.52 -14.90 -3.44
CA ILE A 446 -19.23 -14.47 -2.87
C ILE A 446 -19.39 -13.98 -1.42
N MET A 447 -20.49 -13.32 -1.10
CA MET A 447 -20.84 -12.86 0.25
C MET A 447 -21.32 -13.95 1.21
N GLY A 448 -21.45 -15.22 0.75
CA GLY A 448 -21.87 -16.35 1.57
C GLY A 448 -23.30 -16.83 1.34
N ASN A 449 -23.92 -16.52 0.19
CA ASN A 449 -25.17 -17.17 -0.23
C ASN A 449 -24.85 -18.50 -0.97
N ASN A 450 -24.21 -19.39 -0.27
CA ASN A 450 -23.67 -20.64 -0.78
C ASN A 450 -23.71 -21.74 0.28
N ASP A 451 -23.34 -22.95 -0.12
CA ASP A 451 -23.14 -24.11 0.75
C ASP A 451 -21.82 -24.79 0.33
N ILE A 452 -20.72 -24.34 0.92
CA ILE A 452 -19.36 -24.72 0.57
C ILE A 452 -18.94 -25.98 1.31
N THR A 453 -18.34 -26.93 0.60
CA THR A 453 -17.68 -28.07 1.23
C THR A 453 -16.31 -27.65 1.77
N TYR A 454 -16.08 -27.80 3.07
CA TYR A 454 -14.87 -27.40 3.79
C TYR A 454 -13.80 -28.49 3.72
N LEU A 455 -12.81 -28.30 2.83
CA LEU A 455 -11.75 -29.31 2.62
C LEU A 455 -10.86 -29.47 3.86
N GLU A 456 -10.56 -28.39 4.55
CA GLU A 456 -9.77 -28.40 5.79
C GLU A 456 -10.39 -29.31 6.85
N ARG A 457 -11.70 -29.28 7.03
CA ARG A 457 -12.42 -30.12 8.01
C ARG A 457 -12.44 -31.58 7.60
N ILE A 458 -12.53 -31.85 6.30
CA ILE A 458 -12.44 -33.23 5.77
C ILE A 458 -11.05 -33.81 6.03
N GLU A 459 -10.00 -33.00 5.82
CA GLU A 459 -8.61 -33.41 6.08
C GLU A 459 -8.35 -33.65 7.55
N GLU A 460 -8.86 -32.83 8.46
CA GLU A 460 -8.80 -33.05 9.91
C GLU A 460 -9.50 -34.35 10.34
N ASN A 461 -10.71 -34.62 9.81
CA ASN A 461 -11.42 -35.87 10.05
C ASN A 461 -10.64 -37.10 9.56
N ASN A 462 -10.01 -37.01 8.38
CA ASN A 462 -9.20 -38.10 7.82
C ASN A 462 -7.93 -38.32 8.65
N ALA A 463 -7.30 -37.26 9.14
CA ALA A 463 -6.13 -37.33 10.01
C ALA A 463 -6.48 -37.99 11.37
N ALA A 464 -7.59 -37.60 12.00
CA ALA A 464 -8.07 -38.18 13.24
C ALA A 464 -8.37 -39.66 13.07
N GLU A 465 -9.07 -40.06 12.00
CA GLU A 465 -9.38 -41.47 11.71
C GLU A 465 -8.11 -42.31 11.53
N LYS A 466 -7.12 -41.80 10.82
CA LYS A 466 -5.80 -42.42 10.62
C LYS A 466 -5.05 -42.65 11.94
N ASN A 467 -5.21 -41.72 12.88
CA ASN A 467 -4.59 -41.80 14.20
C ASN A 467 -5.41 -42.61 15.21
N GLY A 468 -6.62 -43.06 14.84
CA GLY A 468 -7.54 -43.77 15.72
C GLY A 468 -8.24 -42.87 16.74
N GLU A 469 -8.34 -41.58 16.43
CA GLU A 469 -8.98 -40.54 17.23
C GLU A 469 -10.43 -40.30 16.76
N PRO A 470 -11.33 -39.78 17.61
CA PRO A 470 -12.65 -39.36 17.17
C PRO A 470 -12.57 -38.22 16.13
N LYS A 471 -13.45 -38.29 15.12
CA LYS A 471 -13.55 -37.22 14.14
C LYS A 471 -13.96 -35.91 14.83
N PRO A 472 -13.23 -34.80 14.66
CA PRO A 472 -13.55 -33.50 15.26
C PRO A 472 -14.84 -32.89 14.69
N TRP A 473 -15.18 -33.18 13.42
CA TRP A 473 -16.33 -32.61 12.71
C TRP A 473 -17.38 -33.68 12.38
N SER A 474 -18.65 -33.38 12.63
CA SER A 474 -19.77 -34.16 12.14
C SER A 474 -20.04 -33.95 10.65
N ASP A 475 -20.79 -34.85 10.00
CA ASP A 475 -21.08 -34.71 8.58
C ASP A 475 -21.81 -33.42 8.23
N ASP A 476 -22.66 -32.88 9.11
CA ASP A 476 -23.38 -31.62 8.92
C ASP A 476 -22.44 -30.39 9.05
N GLU A 477 -21.27 -30.52 9.68
CA GLU A 477 -20.29 -29.46 9.87
C GLU A 477 -19.23 -29.46 8.77
N LEU A 478 -19.24 -30.43 7.85
CA LEU A 478 -18.31 -30.48 6.73
C LEU A 478 -18.66 -29.50 5.59
N HIS A 479 -19.81 -28.86 5.66
CA HIS A 479 -20.21 -27.85 4.67
C HIS A 479 -21.03 -26.73 5.30
N GLY A 480 -21.17 -25.62 4.60
CA GLY A 480 -21.92 -24.46 5.06
C GLY A 480 -21.62 -23.17 4.31
N SER A 481 -22.20 -22.07 4.76
CA SER A 481 -22.01 -20.75 4.18
C SER A 481 -20.59 -20.24 4.40
N ARG A 482 -19.90 -19.76 3.34
CA ARG A 482 -18.61 -19.10 3.40
C ARG A 482 -18.58 -17.82 2.57
N SER A 483 -18.22 -16.69 3.16
CA SER A 483 -17.90 -15.49 2.42
C SER A 483 -16.44 -15.51 1.99
N PHE A 484 -16.18 -15.20 0.72
CA PHE A 484 -14.83 -15.05 0.17
C PHE A 484 -14.29 -13.63 0.31
N ILE A 485 -15.03 -12.73 0.97
CA ILE A 485 -14.57 -11.41 1.37
C ILE A 485 -14.15 -11.50 2.83
N VAL A 486 -12.86 -11.36 3.10
CA VAL A 486 -12.30 -11.47 4.45
C VAL A 486 -12.93 -10.42 5.37
N GLY A 487 -13.35 -10.85 6.56
CA GLY A 487 -13.94 -9.98 7.57
C GLY A 487 -15.35 -9.46 7.26
N PHE A 488 -16.00 -9.93 6.18
CA PHE A 488 -17.34 -9.45 5.80
C PHE A 488 -18.46 -9.98 6.70
N ASN A 489 -18.35 -11.22 7.17
CA ASN A 489 -19.28 -11.83 8.12
C ASN A 489 -18.58 -12.91 8.97
N GLU A 490 -19.31 -13.50 9.89
CA GLU A 490 -18.80 -14.53 10.82
C GLU A 490 -18.27 -15.79 10.11
N ASN A 491 -18.71 -16.03 8.87
CA ASN A 491 -18.32 -17.19 8.05
C ASN A 491 -17.35 -16.81 6.93
N SER A 492 -16.67 -15.68 7.05
CA SER A 492 -15.66 -15.29 6.07
C SER A 492 -14.42 -16.18 6.14
N VAL A 493 -13.68 -16.26 5.03
CA VAL A 493 -12.32 -16.78 5.00
C VAL A 493 -11.52 -16.16 6.15
N GLN A 494 -10.83 -17.01 6.93
CA GLN A 494 -10.12 -16.62 8.14
C GLN A 494 -8.60 -16.65 7.98
N TYR A 495 -8.07 -17.43 7.04
CA TYR A 495 -6.64 -17.70 6.88
C TYR A 495 -6.12 -17.30 5.49
N PRO A 496 -6.24 -16.03 5.09
CA PRO A 496 -5.72 -15.60 3.79
C PRO A 496 -4.21 -15.83 3.71
N HIS A 497 -3.72 -16.19 2.53
CA HIS A 497 -2.30 -16.29 2.25
C HIS A 497 -1.70 -14.88 2.10
N HIS A 498 -1.39 -14.24 3.24
CA HIS A 498 -0.93 -12.84 3.29
C HIS A 498 0.03 -12.59 4.44
N ARG A 499 1.24 -12.11 4.14
CA ARG A 499 2.32 -11.96 5.13
C ARG A 499 2.07 -10.84 6.13
N ALA A 500 1.63 -9.67 5.68
CA ALA A 500 1.47 -8.51 6.56
C ALA A 500 0.40 -8.71 7.63
N SER A 501 -0.66 -9.50 7.36
CA SER A 501 -1.71 -9.84 8.33
C SER A 501 -1.42 -11.09 9.15
N SER A 502 -0.43 -11.90 8.76
CA SER A 502 -0.04 -13.16 9.42
C SER A 502 0.45 -12.93 10.85
N GLY A 503 0.13 -13.84 11.74
CA GLY A 503 0.66 -13.91 13.11
C GLY A 503 2.00 -14.63 13.21
N LEU A 504 2.48 -15.22 12.13
CA LEU A 504 3.67 -16.06 12.07
C LEU A 504 4.80 -15.42 11.24
N THR A 505 6.02 -15.90 11.49
CA THR A 505 7.22 -15.56 10.70
C THR A 505 7.58 -16.65 9.68
N LYS A 506 6.70 -17.65 9.52
CA LYS A 506 6.78 -18.70 8.52
C LYS A 506 5.38 -19.04 8.06
N CYS A 507 5.21 -19.38 6.79
CA CYS A 507 3.93 -19.84 6.29
C CYS A 507 3.59 -21.23 6.85
N GLU A 508 2.78 -21.28 7.87
CA GLU A 508 2.36 -22.52 8.55
C GLU A 508 0.86 -22.49 8.87
N ASP A 509 0.27 -23.67 9.14
CA ASP A 509 -1.12 -23.84 9.52
C ASP A 509 -1.23 -24.53 10.88
N PRO A 510 -2.16 -24.09 11.74
CA PRO A 510 -2.99 -22.88 11.59
C PRO A 510 -2.18 -21.59 11.78
N ASP A 511 -2.48 -20.57 10.98
CA ASP A 511 -1.94 -19.22 11.17
C ASP A 511 -2.86 -18.43 12.11
N PRO A 512 -2.42 -18.05 13.30
CA PRO A 512 -3.19 -17.21 14.20
C PRO A 512 -3.17 -15.75 13.70
N GLN A 513 -3.86 -15.44 12.62
CA GLN A 513 -3.88 -14.13 12.00
C GLN A 513 -3.83 -13.00 13.04
N ARG A 514 -2.88 -12.10 12.90
CA ARG A 514 -2.69 -10.96 13.82
C ARG A 514 -3.74 -9.89 13.63
N TYR A 515 -4.03 -9.58 12.38
CA TYR A 515 -5.01 -8.58 11.96
C TYR A 515 -6.00 -9.19 10.99
N VAL A 516 -7.24 -8.74 11.04
CA VAL A 516 -8.21 -9.10 10.01
C VAL A 516 -7.87 -8.32 8.75
N LEU A 517 -7.62 -9.02 7.66
CA LEU A 517 -7.38 -8.43 6.34
C LEU A 517 -8.70 -8.01 5.69
N PHE A 518 -9.37 -7.04 6.32
CA PHE A 518 -10.70 -6.62 5.91
C PHE A 518 -10.79 -6.30 4.41
N GLY A 519 -11.79 -6.88 3.78
CA GLY A 519 -12.16 -6.58 2.41
C GLY A 519 -11.35 -7.30 1.34
N ALA A 520 -10.30 -8.04 1.69
CA ALA A 520 -9.57 -8.84 0.73
C ALA A 520 -10.47 -9.91 0.11
N LEU A 521 -10.48 -10.01 -1.21
CA LEU A 521 -11.14 -11.08 -1.94
C LEU A 521 -10.20 -12.27 -2.05
N ALA A 522 -10.52 -13.38 -1.36
CA ALA A 522 -9.78 -14.62 -1.44
C ALA A 522 -10.02 -15.35 -2.77
N GLY A 523 -9.13 -16.28 -3.10
CA GLY A 523 -9.14 -17.02 -4.37
C GLY A 523 -10.47 -17.63 -4.78
N GLY A 524 -11.29 -18.08 -3.83
CA GLY A 524 -12.64 -18.55 -4.09
C GLY A 524 -12.75 -20.08 -4.21
N PRO A 525 -13.93 -20.62 -4.56
CA PRO A 525 -14.19 -22.05 -4.59
C PRO A 525 -13.67 -22.70 -5.88
N ASP A 526 -13.58 -24.04 -5.85
CA ASP A 526 -13.42 -24.84 -7.06
C ASP A 526 -14.76 -25.07 -7.80
N ASN A 527 -14.69 -25.81 -8.90
CA ASN A 527 -15.87 -26.10 -9.74
C ASN A 527 -16.90 -27.08 -9.16
N GLN A 528 -16.72 -27.50 -7.89
CA GLN A 528 -17.63 -28.34 -7.12
C GLN A 528 -18.08 -27.65 -5.83
N ASP A 529 -17.96 -26.34 -5.74
CA ASP A 529 -18.26 -25.54 -4.56
C ASP A 529 -17.49 -26.01 -3.30
N ARG A 530 -16.20 -26.36 -3.45
CA ARG A 530 -15.31 -26.75 -2.37
C ARG A 530 -14.27 -25.65 -2.14
N HIS A 531 -13.83 -25.48 -0.91
CA HIS A 531 -12.81 -24.50 -0.54
C HIS A 531 -11.98 -25.03 0.62
N ASN A 532 -10.71 -24.64 0.67
CA ASN A 532 -9.75 -24.98 1.71
C ASN A 532 -9.28 -23.71 2.40
N ASP A 533 -9.74 -23.46 3.64
CA ASP A 533 -9.39 -22.24 4.38
C ASP A 533 -8.17 -22.47 5.25
N ILE A 534 -7.00 -22.55 4.62
CA ILE A 534 -5.70 -22.63 5.28
C ILE A 534 -4.69 -21.71 4.60
N THR A 535 -3.79 -21.10 5.36
CA THR A 535 -2.83 -20.11 4.87
C THR A 535 -1.88 -20.67 3.81
N LYS A 536 -1.45 -21.93 3.95
CA LYS A 536 -0.55 -22.57 2.97
C LYS A 536 -1.17 -22.84 1.62
N ASP A 537 -2.50 -22.89 1.52
CA ASP A 537 -3.17 -23.15 0.27
C ASP A 537 -3.39 -21.87 -0.52
N TRP A 538 -2.32 -21.39 -1.18
CA TRP A 538 -2.38 -20.19 -2.02
C TRP A 538 -3.33 -20.31 -3.22
N ILE A 539 -3.75 -21.52 -3.64
CA ILE A 539 -4.71 -21.70 -4.72
C ILE A 539 -6.10 -21.17 -4.32
N TYR A 540 -6.53 -21.49 -3.10
CA TYR A 540 -7.84 -21.11 -2.57
C TYR A 540 -7.84 -19.80 -1.78
N ASN A 541 -6.74 -19.52 -1.06
CA ASN A 541 -6.68 -18.42 -0.08
C ASN A 541 -5.72 -17.28 -0.44
N GLU A 542 -5.11 -17.33 -1.62
CA GLU A 542 -4.37 -16.16 -2.10
C GLU A 542 -5.28 -14.95 -2.21
N VAL A 543 -4.73 -13.79 -1.90
CA VAL A 543 -5.33 -12.47 -2.05
C VAL A 543 -4.36 -11.61 -2.84
N THR A 544 -4.82 -10.96 -3.91
CA THR A 544 -3.94 -10.18 -4.78
C THR A 544 -4.57 -8.86 -5.18
N ILE A 545 -3.75 -7.89 -5.61
CA ILE A 545 -4.26 -6.61 -6.12
C ILE A 545 -5.11 -6.81 -7.37
N ASP A 546 -4.82 -7.82 -8.19
CA ASP A 546 -5.61 -8.12 -9.38
C ASP A 546 -6.95 -8.79 -9.04
N TYR A 547 -7.03 -9.66 -8.01
CA TYR A 547 -8.29 -10.25 -7.56
C TYR A 547 -9.28 -9.18 -7.11
N ASN A 548 -8.78 -8.18 -6.39
CA ASN A 548 -9.58 -7.11 -5.83
C ASN A 548 -9.97 -6.05 -6.87
N ALA A 549 -9.30 -5.97 -8.02
CA ALA A 549 -9.48 -4.86 -8.95
C ALA A 549 -10.90 -4.77 -9.53
N ALA A 550 -11.38 -5.84 -10.13
CA ALA A 550 -12.74 -5.89 -10.67
C ALA A 550 -13.81 -5.95 -9.57
N PHE A 551 -13.49 -6.50 -8.40
CA PHE A 551 -14.37 -6.56 -7.24
C PHE A 551 -14.78 -5.16 -6.76
N VAL A 552 -13.87 -4.17 -6.77
CA VAL A 552 -14.17 -2.77 -6.44
C VAL A 552 -15.24 -2.20 -7.40
N GLY A 553 -14.99 -2.34 -8.71
CA GLY A 553 -15.91 -1.83 -9.72
C GLY A 553 -17.26 -2.55 -9.75
N ALA A 554 -17.26 -3.88 -9.58
CA ALA A 554 -18.49 -4.68 -9.51
C ALA A 554 -19.35 -4.30 -8.30
N SER A 555 -18.74 -4.12 -7.13
CA SER A 555 -19.44 -3.67 -5.91
C SER A 555 -20.08 -2.30 -6.11
N ALA A 556 -19.39 -1.37 -6.76
CA ALA A 556 -19.90 -0.03 -7.06
C ALA A 556 -21.10 -0.07 -8.04
N GLY A 557 -21.00 -0.90 -9.08
CA GLY A 557 -22.09 -1.11 -10.04
C GLY A 557 -23.31 -1.77 -9.40
N LEU A 558 -23.11 -2.76 -8.55
CA LEU A 558 -24.20 -3.41 -7.80
C LEU A 558 -24.87 -2.45 -6.84
N TYR A 559 -24.12 -1.61 -6.14
CA TYR A 559 -24.69 -0.58 -5.28
C TYR A 559 -25.48 0.46 -6.08
N LYS A 560 -25.04 0.83 -7.29
CA LYS A 560 -25.82 1.70 -8.21
C LYS A 560 -27.20 1.13 -8.50
N TYR A 561 -27.29 -0.16 -8.86
CA TYR A 561 -28.53 -0.75 -9.35
C TYR A 561 -29.41 -1.36 -8.26
N TYR A 562 -28.84 -1.86 -7.18
CA TYR A 562 -29.55 -2.60 -6.13
C TYR A 562 -29.40 -2.00 -4.74
N GLY A 563 -28.67 -0.87 -4.61
CA GLY A 563 -28.53 -0.18 -3.33
C GLY A 563 -29.87 0.28 -2.77
N THR A 564 -30.11 -0.01 -1.50
CA THR A 564 -31.30 0.39 -0.75
C THR A 564 -30.96 1.42 0.32
N SER A 565 -31.95 2.07 0.90
CA SER A 565 -31.75 2.99 2.02
C SER A 565 -31.29 2.31 3.33
N GLN A 566 -31.34 0.99 3.38
CA GLN A 566 -30.90 0.19 4.55
C GLN A 566 -29.45 -0.28 4.40
N MET A 567 -28.91 -0.27 3.18
CA MET A 567 -27.50 -0.56 2.92
C MET A 567 -26.63 0.65 3.28
N ALA A 568 -25.59 0.42 4.03
CA ALA A 568 -24.68 1.47 4.47
C ALA A 568 -23.27 0.92 4.71
N PRO A 569 -22.22 1.72 4.51
CA PRO A 569 -20.88 1.35 4.94
C PRO A 569 -20.84 1.09 6.45
N THR A 570 -19.91 0.25 6.89
CA THR A 570 -19.62 0.00 8.30
C THR A 570 -19.12 1.29 8.94
N LYS A 571 -19.67 1.62 10.10
CA LYS A 571 -19.28 2.83 10.84
C LYS A 571 -17.98 2.59 11.59
N ASN A 572 -17.19 3.67 11.80
CA ASN A 572 -15.91 3.60 12.52
C ASN A 572 -15.00 2.50 11.97
N PHE A 573 -14.90 2.44 10.64
CA PHE A 573 -14.17 1.41 9.95
C PHE A 573 -12.85 1.95 9.35
N PRO A 574 -11.75 1.21 9.39
CA PRO A 574 -11.60 -0.11 10.01
C PRO A 574 -11.61 -0.02 11.54
N PRO A 575 -11.95 -1.10 12.26
CA PRO A 575 -11.81 -1.12 13.70
C PRO A 575 -10.34 -0.92 14.09
N LYS A 576 -10.13 -0.28 15.24
CA LYS A 576 -8.77 -0.11 15.75
C LYS A 576 -8.23 -1.46 16.24
N PRO A 577 -6.98 -1.77 15.93
CA PRO A 577 -6.37 -2.98 16.46
C PRO A 577 -6.42 -2.96 17.99
N THR A 578 -6.91 -4.02 18.60
CA THR A 578 -6.92 -4.18 20.05
C THR A 578 -5.77 -5.10 20.47
N PHE A 579 -4.82 -4.58 21.24
CA PHE A 579 -3.71 -5.40 21.75
C PHE A 579 -4.06 -5.92 23.14
N SER A 580 -4.25 -7.23 23.30
CA SER A 580 -4.53 -7.83 24.61
C SER A 580 -3.28 -7.88 25.46
N GLY A 581 -3.19 -7.03 26.44
CA GLY A 581 -2.07 -7.06 27.39
C GLY A 581 -2.14 -5.98 28.44
N SER A 582 -2.86 -4.93 28.25
CA SER A 582 -3.08 -3.90 29.25
C SER A 582 -4.52 -3.39 29.19
N ASN A 583 -5.04 -2.96 30.31
CA ASN A 583 -6.37 -2.41 30.45
C ASN A 583 -6.60 -1.24 29.48
N GLY A 584 -6.97 -1.54 28.22
CA GLY A 584 -7.64 -0.59 27.35
C GLY A 584 -6.79 0.46 26.61
N GLY A 585 -5.46 0.34 26.53
CA GLY A 585 -4.63 1.26 25.74
C GLY A 585 -4.08 0.58 24.48
N SER A 586 -4.47 1.02 23.30
CA SER A 586 -3.93 0.56 22.01
C SER A 586 -2.78 1.44 21.59
N THR A 587 -1.53 0.91 21.55
CA THR A 587 -0.47 1.55 20.77
C THR A 587 0.25 0.54 19.91
N SER A 588 0.54 0.95 18.69
CA SER A 588 1.25 0.16 17.70
C SER A 588 2.67 -0.25 18.10
N ASN A 589 3.18 0.22 19.23
CA ASN A 589 4.56 0.03 19.72
C ASN A 589 4.64 -0.68 21.07
N GLU A 590 3.58 -1.34 21.54
CA GLU A 590 3.63 -2.09 22.80
C GLU A 590 4.54 -3.30 22.66
N CYS A 591 5.49 -3.43 23.59
CA CYS A 591 6.34 -4.61 23.75
C CYS A 591 6.05 -5.31 25.09
N TRP A 592 6.34 -6.58 25.14
CA TRP A 592 6.30 -7.33 26.40
C TRP A 592 7.39 -8.38 26.45
N VAL A 593 7.61 -8.92 27.64
CA VAL A 593 8.57 -10.01 27.87
C VAL A 593 7.82 -11.26 28.34
N THR A 594 8.17 -12.41 27.77
CA THR A 594 7.89 -13.71 28.37
C THR A 594 9.21 -14.26 28.91
N ALA A 595 9.23 -14.74 30.14
CA ALA A 595 10.45 -15.20 30.77
C ALA A 595 10.25 -16.40 31.72
N CYS A 596 11.33 -17.15 31.97
CA CYS A 596 11.41 -18.14 33.01
C CYS A 596 12.80 -18.09 33.71
N GLY A 597 12.86 -18.50 34.97
CA GLY A 597 14.11 -18.84 35.61
C GLY A 597 14.60 -20.22 35.14
N ILE A 598 15.92 -20.40 35.06
CA ILE A 598 16.53 -21.67 34.70
C ILE A 598 17.23 -22.20 35.92
N ASP A 599 16.87 -23.41 36.38
CA ASP A 599 17.64 -24.20 37.35
C ASP A 599 18.15 -25.44 36.64
N ASP A 600 19.45 -25.48 36.38
CA ASP A 600 20.12 -26.61 35.81
C ASP A 600 20.86 -27.41 36.92
N LEU A 601 20.91 -28.72 36.79
CA LEU A 601 21.56 -29.63 37.73
C LEU A 601 23.09 -29.39 37.89
N HIS A 602 23.63 -28.48 37.07
CA HIS A 602 25.04 -28.11 37.05
C HIS A 602 25.29 -26.70 37.63
N SER A 603 24.26 -26.02 38.13
CA SER A 603 24.47 -24.78 38.87
C SER A 603 25.02 -25.11 40.24
N ASP A 604 26.31 -24.95 40.40
CA ASP A 604 27.12 -25.31 41.59
C ASP A 604 26.80 -24.49 42.86
N GLY A 605 25.58 -24.10 43.10
CA GLY A 605 25.19 -23.31 44.26
C GLY A 605 25.92 -21.95 44.37
N ALA A 606 26.35 -21.41 43.25
CA ALA A 606 27.26 -20.29 43.15
C ALA A 606 26.59 -18.93 43.21
N GLY A 607 25.39 -18.82 43.76
CA GLY A 607 24.76 -17.51 43.94
C GLY A 607 24.51 -16.75 42.64
N VAL A 608 23.95 -17.43 41.62
CA VAL A 608 23.58 -16.83 40.34
C VAL A 608 22.12 -17.10 40.03
N THR A 609 21.49 -16.15 39.37
CA THR A 609 20.17 -16.32 38.73
C THR A 609 20.37 -16.45 37.21
N LYS A 610 19.82 -17.52 36.63
CA LYS A 610 19.77 -17.72 35.17
C LYS A 610 18.38 -17.44 34.69
N VAL A 611 18.27 -16.68 33.62
CA VAL A 611 16.97 -16.26 33.01
C VAL A 611 16.99 -16.53 31.53
N SER A 612 15.88 -17.10 31.04
CA SER A 612 15.55 -17.19 29.62
C SER A 612 14.37 -16.27 29.36
N LEU A 613 14.47 -15.40 28.37
CA LEU A 613 13.39 -14.49 28.00
C LEU A 613 13.21 -14.38 26.49
N TYR A 614 11.99 -14.01 26.08
CA TYR A 614 11.67 -13.51 24.75
C TYR A 614 11.18 -12.07 24.85
N VAL A 615 11.75 -11.18 24.05
CA VAL A 615 11.18 -9.84 23.79
C VAL A 615 10.21 -9.97 22.65
N MET A 616 8.97 -9.50 22.83
CA MET A 616 7.85 -9.68 21.91
C MET A 616 7.21 -8.33 21.59
N THR A 617 6.69 -8.20 20.38
CA THR A 617 5.77 -7.11 20.02
C THR A 617 4.64 -7.61 19.12
N ALA A 618 3.48 -6.98 19.23
CA ALA A 618 2.35 -7.19 18.31
C ALA A 618 2.38 -6.21 17.12
N SER A 619 3.22 -5.19 17.16
CA SER A 619 3.31 -4.20 16.09
C SER A 619 3.85 -4.82 14.82
N THR A 620 3.24 -4.50 13.67
CA THR A 620 3.83 -4.72 12.35
C THR A 620 4.84 -3.62 11.99
N LYS A 621 4.78 -2.47 12.68
CA LYS A 621 5.79 -1.42 12.56
C LYS A 621 7.06 -1.81 13.30
N LYS A 622 8.20 -1.43 12.76
CA LYS A 622 9.49 -1.64 13.41
C LYS A 622 9.53 -0.95 14.78
N VAL A 623 9.96 -1.68 15.79
CA VAL A 623 10.35 -1.10 17.09
C VAL A 623 11.87 -1.12 17.13
N GLU A 624 12.46 0.06 17.13
CA GLU A 624 13.90 0.28 16.98
C GLU A 624 14.57 0.56 18.32
N ASP A 625 15.91 0.48 18.36
CA ASP A 625 16.75 0.78 19.55
C ASP A 625 16.29 0.03 20.81
N LEU A 626 16.11 -1.29 20.68
CA LEU A 626 15.60 -2.12 21.76
C LEU A 626 16.58 -2.29 22.90
N THR A 627 16.08 -2.03 24.12
CA THR A 627 16.78 -2.29 25.38
C THR A 627 15.85 -3.01 26.35
N VAL A 628 16.35 -4.06 27.02
CA VAL A 628 15.64 -4.80 28.07
C VAL A 628 16.35 -4.60 29.38
N ARG A 629 15.60 -4.31 30.46
CA ARG A 629 16.16 -4.19 31.81
C ARG A 629 15.57 -5.23 32.74
N TYR A 630 16.47 -6.01 33.34
CA TYR A 630 16.18 -6.96 34.41
C TYR A 630 16.57 -6.34 35.74
N TYR A 631 15.62 -6.05 36.63
CA TYR A 631 15.80 -5.39 37.90
C TYR A 631 15.99 -6.39 39.03
N PHE A 632 16.99 -6.15 39.90
CA PHE A 632 17.31 -7.01 41.03
C PHE A 632 17.70 -6.19 42.27
N SER A 633 17.50 -6.80 43.43
CA SER A 633 17.79 -6.23 44.73
C SER A 633 19.25 -6.52 45.15
N THR A 634 19.89 -5.51 45.70
CA THR A 634 21.23 -5.67 46.35
C THR A 634 21.15 -5.55 47.87
N LYS A 635 19.93 -5.65 48.41
CA LYS A 635 19.70 -5.56 49.86
C LYS A 635 20.47 -6.64 50.61
N GLY A 636 21.26 -6.21 51.59
CA GLY A 636 22.09 -7.14 52.42
C GLY A 636 23.41 -7.50 51.78
N MET A 637 23.73 -7.05 50.60
CA MET A 637 25.04 -7.26 49.95
C MET A 637 26.08 -6.27 50.51
N LYS A 638 27.33 -6.73 50.62
CA LYS A 638 28.43 -5.88 51.09
C LYS A 638 28.96 -4.95 49.99
N ASP A 639 29.02 -5.44 48.76
CA ASP A 639 29.52 -4.68 47.63
C ASP A 639 28.81 -5.10 46.34
N PRO A 640 27.86 -4.28 45.83
CA PRO A 640 27.18 -4.56 44.57
C PRO A 640 28.11 -4.62 43.35
N ASN A 641 29.29 -4.07 43.40
CA ASN A 641 30.23 -4.13 42.28
C ASN A 641 30.84 -5.53 42.04
N ASN A 642 30.62 -6.45 42.96
CA ASN A 642 31.01 -7.85 42.78
C ASN A 642 30.00 -8.65 41.94
N ILE A 643 28.84 -8.08 41.64
CA ILE A 643 27.84 -8.70 40.76
C ILE A 643 28.36 -8.76 39.34
N LYS A 644 28.20 -9.90 38.70
CA LYS A 644 28.55 -10.13 37.29
C LYS A 644 27.31 -10.45 36.51
N VAL A 645 27.25 -9.94 35.29
CA VAL A 645 26.25 -10.31 34.28
C VAL A 645 26.94 -11.00 33.12
N SER A 646 26.29 -12.01 32.54
CA SER A 646 26.90 -12.79 31.48
C SER A 646 25.82 -13.33 30.54
N GLU A 647 26.07 -13.24 29.24
CA GLU A 647 25.25 -13.86 28.20
C GLU A 647 25.45 -15.39 28.21
N LEU A 648 24.36 -16.12 28.00
CA LEU A 648 24.37 -17.57 27.77
C LEU A 648 23.97 -17.91 26.32
N TYR A 649 23.00 -17.18 25.75
CA TYR A 649 22.51 -17.41 24.42
C TYR A 649 21.79 -16.16 23.86
N ASP A 650 22.10 -15.81 22.63
CA ASP A 650 21.39 -14.78 21.85
C ASP A 650 20.90 -15.35 20.53
N GLN A 651 19.60 -15.46 20.36
CA GLN A 651 18.99 -15.96 19.14
C GLN A 651 19.22 -15.01 17.96
N ALA A 652 19.25 -13.70 18.20
CA ALA A 652 19.52 -12.71 17.16
C ALA A 652 20.92 -12.89 16.55
N ALA A 653 21.93 -13.14 17.41
CA ALA A 653 23.30 -13.39 16.95
C ALA A 653 23.44 -14.67 16.12
N VAL A 654 22.57 -15.66 16.36
CA VAL A 654 22.58 -16.94 15.64
C VAL A 654 21.86 -16.87 14.30
N GLU A 655 20.76 -16.11 14.23
CA GLU A 655 19.85 -16.09 13.07
C GLU A 655 20.13 -14.94 12.08
N ALA A 656 20.64 -13.82 12.56
CA ALA A 656 20.80 -12.59 11.78
C ALA A 656 22.04 -11.80 12.20
N ALA A 657 23.23 -12.36 11.99
CA ALA A 657 24.45 -11.56 12.15
C ALA A 657 24.40 -10.34 11.15
N PRO A 658 24.67 -9.10 11.61
CA PRO A 658 25.47 -8.72 12.76
C PRO A 658 24.71 -8.31 14.03
N ALA A 659 23.41 -8.53 14.12
CA ALA A 659 22.59 -8.11 15.26
C ALA A 659 22.90 -8.91 16.53
N ASN A 660 23.91 -8.48 17.28
CA ASN A 660 24.27 -9.07 18.57
C ASN A 660 23.69 -8.25 19.72
N GLY A 661 22.98 -8.92 20.62
CA GLY A 661 22.68 -8.34 21.94
C GLY A 661 23.93 -8.25 22.78
N THR A 662 24.04 -7.20 23.55
CA THR A 662 25.09 -7.05 24.60
C THR A 662 24.44 -6.92 25.95
N ILE A 663 24.85 -7.74 26.90
CA ILE A 663 24.45 -7.57 28.29
C ILE A 663 25.53 -6.80 29.07
N SER A 664 25.07 -5.84 29.83
CA SER A 664 25.95 -4.96 30.63
C SER A 664 25.33 -4.66 32.01
N GLY A 665 26.15 -4.12 32.89
CA GLY A 665 25.77 -3.83 34.27
C GLY A 665 26.73 -4.50 35.29
N PRO A 666 26.39 -4.48 36.58
CA PRO A 666 25.17 -3.91 37.18
C PRO A 666 25.11 -2.38 37.14
N TYR A 667 23.97 -1.82 36.83
CA TYR A 667 23.71 -0.38 36.89
C TYR A 667 22.79 -0.05 38.05
N LYS A 668 23.08 1.01 38.77
CA LYS A 668 22.22 1.47 39.87
C LYS A 668 20.93 2.08 39.32
N TYR A 669 19.78 1.71 39.86
CA TYR A 669 18.52 2.34 39.58
C TYR A 669 18.30 3.54 40.51
N ASP A 670 18.42 4.76 39.97
CA ASP A 670 18.52 5.99 40.80
C ASP A 670 17.24 6.34 41.57
N LYS A 671 16.10 5.79 41.18
CA LYS A 671 14.80 6.06 41.82
C LYS A 671 14.58 5.27 43.12
N MET A 672 15.37 4.21 43.36
CA MET A 672 15.23 3.33 44.53
C MET A 672 16.58 2.99 45.15
N ASN A 673 16.63 2.94 46.48
CA ASN A 673 17.82 2.46 47.18
C ASN A 673 17.91 0.92 47.01
N ASP A 674 19.14 0.40 46.96
CA ASP A 674 19.47 -1.03 46.87
C ASP A 674 18.86 -1.74 45.64
N MET A 675 18.46 -0.97 44.60
CA MET A 675 17.92 -1.48 43.35
C MET A 675 18.93 -1.26 42.22
N TYR A 676 19.19 -2.33 41.46
CA TYR A 676 20.11 -2.35 40.33
C TYR A 676 19.43 -3.06 39.15
N TYR A 677 20.00 -2.93 37.95
CA TYR A 677 19.56 -3.66 36.78
C TYR A 677 20.72 -4.14 35.91
N ALA A 678 20.49 -5.26 35.25
CA ALA A 678 21.24 -5.68 34.08
C ALA A 678 20.50 -5.15 32.82
N GLU A 679 21.26 -4.68 31.84
CA GLU A 679 20.74 -4.12 30.62
C GLU A 679 21.20 -4.96 29.44
N ILE A 680 20.21 -5.41 28.63
CA ILE A 680 20.45 -6.09 27.36
C ILE A 680 20.11 -5.07 26.28
N LYS A 681 21.06 -4.77 25.40
CA LYS A 681 20.89 -3.83 24.31
C LYS A 681 21.26 -4.47 22.98
N TRP A 682 20.42 -4.27 21.98
CA TRP A 682 20.68 -4.66 20.60
C TRP A 682 20.90 -3.40 19.77
N ASP A 683 22.12 -3.24 19.25
CA ASP A 683 22.41 -2.20 18.27
C ASP A 683 21.94 -2.68 16.89
N ASP A 684 21.26 -1.81 16.14
CA ASP A 684 20.73 -2.08 14.78
C ASP A 684 19.79 -3.30 14.68
N TYR A 685 19.10 -3.66 15.76
CA TYR A 685 18.15 -4.75 15.78
C TYR A 685 16.73 -4.25 16.06
N ASN A 686 15.83 -4.61 15.18
CA ASN A 686 14.43 -4.22 15.23
C ASN A 686 13.54 -5.44 15.33
N ILE A 687 12.43 -5.31 16.03
CA ILE A 687 11.36 -6.31 16.03
C ILE A 687 10.08 -5.71 15.51
N ALA A 688 9.37 -6.49 14.69
CA ALA A 688 7.98 -6.25 14.35
C ALA A 688 7.32 -7.60 14.19
N ASN A 689 6.13 -7.77 14.74
CA ASN A 689 5.38 -9.01 14.60
C ASN A 689 6.16 -10.29 14.99
N SER A 690 7.11 -10.18 15.89
CA SER A 690 8.00 -11.30 16.25
C SER A 690 8.53 -11.18 17.67
N GLY A 691 9.25 -12.18 18.10
CA GLY A 691 10.01 -12.16 19.33
C GLY A 691 11.36 -12.85 19.17
N LYS A 692 12.33 -12.46 19.99
CA LYS A 692 13.66 -13.09 19.99
C LYS A 692 14.04 -13.53 21.39
N LYS A 693 14.65 -14.71 21.44
CA LYS A 693 15.11 -15.34 22.68
C LYS A 693 16.46 -14.83 23.11
N TYR A 694 16.60 -14.55 24.39
CA TYR A 694 17.87 -14.21 25.03
C TYR A 694 18.00 -14.94 26.37
N GLN A 695 19.16 -15.49 26.67
CA GLN A 695 19.44 -16.13 27.94
C GLN A 695 20.66 -15.51 28.60
N PHE A 696 20.60 -15.28 29.90
CA PHE A 696 21.67 -14.63 30.65
C PHE A 696 21.71 -15.06 32.09
N THR A 697 22.82 -14.71 32.76
CA THR A 697 22.97 -14.86 34.20
C THR A 697 23.23 -13.51 34.84
N VAL A 698 22.75 -13.38 36.10
CA VAL A 698 23.07 -12.25 36.97
C VAL A 698 23.32 -12.80 38.36
N GLY A 699 24.40 -12.34 39.05
CA GLY A 699 24.69 -12.74 40.41
C GLY A 699 26.14 -12.72 40.80
N LEU A 700 26.42 -13.36 41.91
CA LEU A 700 27.76 -13.50 42.50
C LEU A 700 28.31 -14.90 42.20
N TYR A 701 29.37 -15.00 41.42
CA TYR A 701 29.95 -16.27 41.04
C TYR A 701 30.75 -16.94 42.19
N TYR A 702 31.12 -16.24 43.27
CA TYR A 702 31.81 -16.80 44.43
C TYR A 702 31.50 -16.03 45.73
N GLY A 703 30.66 -16.65 46.56
CA GLY A 703 30.75 -16.54 47.99
C GLY A 703 30.21 -15.30 48.70
N ASP A 704 29.04 -14.82 48.46
CA ASP A 704 28.16 -14.06 49.38
C ASP A 704 26.71 -14.44 49.13
N ASN A 705 25.80 -14.11 50.03
CA ASN A 705 24.36 -14.45 49.86
C ASN A 705 23.76 -13.73 48.67
N TRP A 706 23.56 -14.43 47.59
CA TRP A 706 22.68 -14.02 46.49
C TRP A 706 21.31 -14.63 46.68
N ASP A 707 20.26 -13.82 46.70
CA ASP A 707 18.88 -14.28 46.87
C ASP A 707 18.00 -13.64 45.78
N PRO A 708 17.58 -14.38 44.75
CA PRO A 708 16.74 -13.83 43.68
C PRO A 708 15.28 -13.63 44.10
N THR A 709 14.88 -14.11 45.31
CA THR A 709 13.46 -14.05 45.71
C THR A 709 12.97 -12.65 46.03
N ASP A 710 13.86 -11.69 46.28
CA ASP A 710 13.54 -10.28 46.46
C ASP A 710 13.81 -9.42 45.22
N ASP A 711 14.21 -10.04 44.10
CA ASP A 711 14.38 -9.38 42.81
C ASP A 711 13.02 -9.08 42.14
N PRO A 712 12.68 -7.81 41.81
CA PRO A 712 11.42 -7.50 41.15
C PRO A 712 11.22 -8.30 39.84
N SER A 713 12.25 -8.39 39.00
CA SER A 713 12.14 -9.05 37.71
C SER A 713 12.11 -10.58 37.74
N TYR A 714 12.51 -11.18 38.91
CA TYR A 714 12.40 -12.63 39.12
C TYR A 714 11.02 -13.05 39.65
N LYS A 715 10.31 -12.08 40.23
CA LYS A 715 9.01 -12.32 40.83
C LYS A 715 8.03 -12.92 39.79
N ASP A 716 7.33 -13.98 40.25
CA ASP A 716 6.30 -14.68 39.47
C ASP A 716 6.82 -15.46 38.24
N LEU A 717 8.14 -15.56 38.03
CA LEU A 717 8.71 -16.43 37.01
C LEU A 717 8.53 -17.89 37.42
N LYS A 718 8.25 -18.76 36.43
CA LYS A 718 8.36 -20.19 36.63
C LYS A 718 9.80 -20.60 36.50
N ILE A 719 10.19 -21.62 37.30
CA ILE A 719 11.52 -22.23 37.24
C ILE A 719 11.44 -23.44 36.31
N TYR A 720 12.38 -23.49 35.40
CA TYR A 720 12.58 -24.60 34.49
C TYR A 720 13.81 -25.39 34.93
N GLU A 721 13.59 -26.64 35.42
CA GLU A 721 14.65 -27.57 35.79
C GLU A 721 15.11 -28.36 34.57
N VAL A 722 16.37 -28.25 34.19
CA VAL A 722 16.92 -28.94 33.01
C VAL A 722 18.30 -29.51 33.24
N ASP A 723 18.61 -30.60 32.56
CA ASP A 723 19.95 -31.17 32.49
C ASP A 723 20.89 -30.34 31.61
N ASP A 724 20.35 -29.56 30.70
CA ASP A 724 21.09 -28.68 29.78
C ASP A 724 20.33 -27.34 29.57
N ALA A 725 20.92 -26.25 30.00
CA ALA A 725 20.33 -24.88 29.98
C ALA A 725 19.97 -24.37 28.56
N PHE A 726 20.54 -24.96 27.50
CA PHE A 726 20.27 -24.54 26.12
C PHE A 726 18.86 -24.83 25.64
N PHE A 727 18.15 -25.74 26.32
CA PHE A 727 16.84 -26.23 25.85
C PHE A 727 15.65 -25.79 26.71
N ALA A 728 15.82 -24.81 27.59
CA ALA A 728 14.70 -24.21 28.32
C ALA A 728 13.74 -23.51 27.36
N THR A 729 12.69 -24.21 26.97
CA THR A 729 11.62 -23.68 26.09
C THR A 729 10.25 -24.10 26.58
N GLY A 730 9.25 -23.24 26.40
CA GLY A 730 7.83 -23.53 26.67
C GLY A 730 7.39 -23.34 28.13
N THR A 731 8.28 -22.86 29.00
CA THR A 731 7.98 -22.57 30.42
C THR A 731 7.88 -21.08 30.69
N GLU A 732 8.26 -20.26 29.72
CA GLU A 732 8.24 -18.80 29.83
C GLU A 732 6.81 -18.27 30.03
N VAL A 733 6.64 -17.41 31.00
CA VAL A 733 5.39 -16.72 31.31
C VAL A 733 5.51 -15.25 31.00
N LYS A 734 4.44 -14.63 30.55
CA LYS A 734 4.37 -13.16 30.38
C LYS A 734 4.60 -12.50 31.73
N THR A 735 5.53 -11.56 31.78
CA THR A 735 5.86 -10.79 32.99
C THR A 735 5.83 -9.30 32.70
N GLU A 736 5.27 -8.52 33.61
CA GLU A 736 5.33 -7.06 33.62
C GLU A 736 6.55 -6.52 34.40
N ASN A 737 7.34 -7.39 35.02
CA ASN A 737 8.43 -7.00 35.89
C ASN A 737 9.79 -6.92 35.18
N ILE A 738 9.84 -7.20 33.89
CA ILE A 738 11.01 -6.99 33.01
C ILE A 738 10.62 -5.95 31.97
N CYS A 739 11.37 -4.84 31.95
CA CYS A 739 11.00 -3.68 31.15
C CYS A 739 11.67 -3.67 29.78
N VAL A 740 10.95 -3.16 28.77
CA VAL A 740 11.43 -2.96 27.40
C VAL A 740 11.40 -1.47 27.08
N TYR A 741 12.47 -0.99 26.47
CA TYR A 741 12.60 0.39 25.99
C TYR A 741 12.87 0.40 24.49
N SER A 742 12.37 1.44 23.81
CA SER A 742 12.77 1.85 22.47
C SER A 742 13.46 3.20 22.61
N GLY A 743 14.77 3.24 22.42
CA GLY A 743 15.59 4.36 22.87
C GLY A 743 15.44 4.60 24.38
N ASP A 744 15.08 5.83 24.75
CA ASP A 744 14.84 6.21 26.16
C ASP A 744 13.38 6.02 26.61
N LYS A 745 12.47 5.61 25.70
CA LYS A 745 11.03 5.49 25.99
C LYS A 745 10.70 4.09 26.48
N LEU A 746 10.08 3.99 27.67
CA LEU A 746 9.52 2.73 28.16
C LEU A 746 8.34 2.31 27.26
N VAL A 747 8.41 1.12 26.64
CA VAL A 747 7.41 0.57 25.70
C VAL A 747 6.83 -0.76 26.17
N GLY A 748 7.29 -1.29 27.31
CA GLY A 748 6.76 -2.52 27.92
C GLY A 748 7.23 -2.71 29.35
N GLY A 749 6.43 -3.38 30.15
CA GLY A 749 6.73 -3.67 31.56
C GLY A 749 6.41 -2.52 32.52
N ILE A 750 6.68 -2.76 33.79
CA ILE A 750 6.47 -1.82 34.91
C ILE A 750 7.79 -1.69 35.66
N GLU A 751 8.33 -0.49 35.74
CA GLU A 751 9.54 -0.25 36.52
C GLU A 751 9.31 -0.52 38.04
N PRO A 752 10.35 -0.82 38.82
CA PRO A 752 10.19 -1.10 40.25
C PRO A 752 9.56 0.02 41.09
N ASP A 753 9.60 1.27 40.62
CA ASP A 753 8.94 2.43 41.24
C ASP A 753 7.45 2.57 40.84
N GLY A 754 6.97 1.66 40.00
CA GLY A 754 5.60 1.66 39.49
C GLY A 754 5.38 2.48 38.21
N SER A 755 6.45 3.05 37.63
CA SER A 755 6.37 3.72 36.32
C SER A 755 5.95 2.72 35.22
N LYS A 756 5.00 3.14 34.39
CA LYS A 756 4.42 2.35 33.29
C LYS A 756 4.71 3.02 31.95
N PRO A 757 4.67 2.28 30.85
CA PRO A 757 4.67 2.89 29.53
C PRO A 757 3.58 3.94 29.44
N GLU A 758 3.95 5.16 29.06
CA GLU A 758 2.98 6.17 28.64
C GLU A 758 2.75 5.95 27.15
N PHE A 759 1.66 5.29 26.86
CA PHE A 759 1.12 5.31 25.51
C PHE A 759 0.25 6.56 25.42
N ASP A 760 0.31 7.27 24.30
CA ASP A 760 -0.64 8.32 24.00
C ASP A 760 -2.03 7.67 23.98
N GLU A 761 -2.71 7.65 25.18
CA GLU A 761 -4.14 7.36 25.17
C GLU A 761 -4.75 8.36 24.19
N PRO A 762 -5.57 7.92 23.22
CA PRO A 762 -6.35 8.88 22.47
C PRO A 762 -7.11 9.69 23.52
N GLU A 763 -6.81 10.99 23.68
CA GLU A 763 -7.61 11.89 24.48
C GLU A 763 -9.06 11.54 24.14
N GLU A 764 -9.91 11.26 25.14
CA GLU A 764 -11.35 11.22 24.92
C GLU A 764 -11.69 12.52 24.23
N THR A 765 -11.76 12.47 22.91
CA THR A 765 -11.95 13.66 22.11
C THR A 765 -13.40 14.06 22.26
N THR A 766 -13.62 14.89 23.27
CA THR A 766 -14.95 15.44 23.57
C THR A 766 -15.40 16.45 22.52
N GLU A 767 -14.48 16.90 21.65
CA GLU A 767 -14.74 17.92 20.62
C GLU A 767 -13.89 17.67 19.36
N PRO A 768 -14.44 17.95 18.14
CA PRO A 768 -13.70 17.81 16.88
C PRO A 768 -12.49 18.74 16.79
N THR A 769 -11.31 18.20 16.50
CA THR A 769 -10.12 18.98 16.15
C THR A 769 -10.02 19.07 14.63
N VAL A 770 -10.22 20.27 14.09
CA VAL A 770 -10.36 20.50 12.66
C VAL A 770 -9.00 20.80 12.02
N THR A 771 -8.71 20.15 10.91
CA THR A 771 -7.50 20.42 10.08
C THR A 771 -7.91 20.73 8.66
N CYS A 772 -7.29 21.72 8.04
CA CYS A 772 -7.44 21.97 6.61
C CYS A 772 -6.44 21.13 5.83
N LYS A 773 -6.93 20.19 5.04
CA LYS A 773 -6.13 19.25 4.24
C LYS A 773 -5.64 19.88 2.94
N SER A 774 -6.50 20.59 2.23
CA SER A 774 -6.16 21.22 0.95
C SER A 774 -7.01 22.43 0.65
N THR A 775 -6.48 23.34 -0.18
CA THR A 775 -7.24 24.46 -0.75
C THR A 775 -6.91 24.63 -2.23
N THR A 776 -7.93 24.98 -3.03
CA THR A 776 -7.80 25.45 -4.41
C THR A 776 -8.22 26.92 -4.49
N THR A 777 -8.41 27.45 -5.68
CA THR A 777 -8.96 28.80 -5.89
C THR A 777 -10.45 28.91 -5.53
N SER A 778 -11.17 27.80 -5.57
CA SER A 778 -12.62 27.79 -5.37
C SER A 778 -13.13 26.70 -4.43
N THR A 779 -12.23 25.84 -3.90
CA THR A 779 -12.58 24.74 -2.98
C THR A 779 -11.63 24.70 -1.78
N ALA A 780 -12.07 24.07 -0.69
CA ALA A 780 -11.23 23.69 0.44
C ALA A 780 -11.75 22.37 1.01
N SER A 781 -10.83 21.50 1.46
CA SER A 781 -11.14 20.27 2.18
C SER A 781 -10.68 20.40 3.63
N ILE A 782 -11.56 20.09 4.56
CA ILE A 782 -11.25 19.98 5.98
C ILE A 782 -11.57 18.58 6.48
N SER A 783 -10.85 18.13 7.49
CA SER A 783 -11.14 16.90 8.22
C SER A 783 -11.00 17.12 9.71
N TRP A 784 -11.57 16.22 10.50
CA TRP A 784 -11.49 16.23 11.96
C TRP A 784 -11.53 14.80 12.51
N ASN A 785 -11.08 14.62 13.74
CA ASN A 785 -11.15 13.33 14.43
C ASN A 785 -12.62 12.99 14.78
N SER A 786 -12.93 11.70 14.83
CA SER A 786 -14.19 11.22 15.38
C SER A 786 -14.32 11.60 16.87
N VAL A 787 -15.55 11.80 17.32
CA VAL A 787 -15.90 12.04 18.73
C VAL A 787 -16.81 10.92 19.19
N ASP A 788 -16.47 10.30 20.31
CA ASP A 788 -17.21 9.13 20.83
C ASP A 788 -18.68 9.44 21.13
N GLY A 789 -19.55 8.53 20.69
CA GLY A 789 -20.99 8.66 20.83
C GLY A 789 -21.64 9.72 19.92
N VAL A 790 -20.91 10.23 18.92
CA VAL A 790 -21.38 11.24 17.96
C VAL A 790 -21.57 10.63 16.59
N SER A 791 -22.77 10.68 16.06
CA SER A 791 -23.12 10.20 14.73
C SER A 791 -23.20 11.29 13.67
N LYS A 792 -23.13 12.57 14.07
CA LYS A 792 -23.25 13.71 13.17
C LYS A 792 -22.45 14.91 13.65
N TYR A 793 -21.95 15.69 12.70
CA TYR A 793 -21.19 16.91 12.92
C TYR A 793 -21.84 18.08 12.18
N GLY A 794 -21.86 19.26 12.82
CA GLY A 794 -22.24 20.51 12.17
C GLY A 794 -21.02 21.28 11.73
N VAL A 795 -20.94 21.61 10.45
CA VAL A 795 -19.91 22.49 9.91
C VAL A 795 -20.42 23.93 9.92
N PHE A 796 -19.67 24.83 10.55
CA PHE A 796 -20.05 26.23 10.74
C PHE A 796 -19.04 27.15 10.07
N GLY A 797 -19.53 28.21 9.43
CA GLY A 797 -18.73 29.29 8.86
C GLY A 797 -18.95 30.60 9.60
N TYR A 798 -17.89 31.39 9.75
CA TYR A 798 -17.94 32.71 10.36
C TYR A 798 -17.97 33.79 9.29
N THR A 799 -19.09 34.51 9.19
CA THR A 799 -19.28 35.58 8.22
C THR A 799 -20.01 36.77 8.87
N ASN A 800 -19.59 37.99 8.55
CA ASN A 800 -20.21 39.23 9.05
C ASN A 800 -20.39 39.26 10.59
N GLY A 801 -19.38 38.73 11.31
CA GLY A 801 -19.40 38.77 12.78
C GLY A 801 -20.27 37.69 13.45
N LYS A 802 -20.81 36.73 12.68
CA LYS A 802 -21.70 35.66 13.20
C LYS A 802 -21.31 34.28 12.66
N TRP A 803 -21.50 33.28 13.49
CA TRP A 803 -21.43 31.87 13.09
C TRP A 803 -22.77 31.41 12.50
N SER A 804 -22.70 30.69 11.39
CA SER A 804 -23.86 30.07 10.75
C SER A 804 -23.53 28.62 10.35
N LYS A 805 -24.47 27.71 10.56
CA LYS A 805 -24.33 26.32 10.12
C LYS A 805 -24.38 26.27 8.59
N LEU A 806 -23.36 25.72 8.00
CA LEU A 806 -23.21 25.54 6.55
C LEU A 806 -23.70 24.15 6.12
N ALA A 807 -23.37 23.11 6.90
CA ALA A 807 -23.73 21.74 6.61
C ALA A 807 -23.90 20.91 7.90
N GLU A 808 -24.51 19.75 7.75
CA GLU A 808 -24.52 18.66 8.72
C GLU A 808 -24.07 17.38 8.00
N THR A 809 -23.14 16.64 8.57
CA THR A 809 -22.58 15.42 7.97
C THR A 809 -22.34 14.36 9.04
N ALA A 810 -22.40 13.09 8.63
CA ALA A 810 -21.93 11.96 9.43
C ALA A 810 -20.44 11.67 9.19
N SER A 811 -19.87 12.22 8.13
CA SER A 811 -18.44 12.10 7.80
C SER A 811 -17.59 12.94 8.74
N THR A 812 -16.34 12.55 8.93
CA THR A 812 -15.28 13.33 9.63
C THR A 812 -14.53 14.27 8.70
N SER A 813 -15.04 14.52 7.50
CA SER A 813 -14.51 15.46 6.53
C SER A 813 -15.62 16.27 5.87
N TYR A 814 -15.23 17.43 5.28
CA TYR A 814 -16.15 18.27 4.51
C TYR A 814 -15.42 19.06 3.45
N ASN A 815 -15.98 19.06 2.25
CA ASN A 815 -15.44 19.78 1.09
C ASN A 815 -16.29 21.01 0.79
N PHE A 816 -15.65 22.17 0.86
CA PHE A 816 -16.24 23.45 0.44
C PHE A 816 -16.06 23.64 -1.06
N SER A 817 -17.09 24.11 -1.72
CA SER A 817 -17.06 24.51 -3.14
C SER A 817 -17.61 25.93 -3.33
N GLY A 818 -17.31 26.54 -4.47
CA GLY A 818 -17.80 27.89 -4.78
C GLY A 818 -17.17 29.00 -3.93
N LEU A 819 -16.03 28.75 -3.30
CA LEU A 819 -15.27 29.72 -2.54
C LEU A 819 -14.63 30.78 -3.48
N LYS A 820 -14.39 31.98 -2.98
CA LYS A 820 -13.69 33.03 -3.71
C LYS A 820 -12.18 32.86 -3.57
N ALA A 821 -11.46 32.98 -4.67
CA ALA A 821 -10.01 32.89 -4.70
C ALA A 821 -9.34 33.94 -3.80
N GLY A 822 -8.22 33.55 -3.18
CA GLY A 822 -7.43 34.43 -2.31
C GLY A 822 -8.14 34.89 -1.03
N THR A 823 -9.27 34.30 -0.68
CA THR A 823 -10.13 34.70 0.43
C THR A 823 -9.88 33.81 1.65
N SER A 824 -9.80 34.43 2.82
CA SER A 824 -9.71 33.71 4.10
C SER A 824 -11.09 33.36 4.63
N TYR A 825 -11.27 32.10 5.02
CA TYR A 825 -12.48 31.55 5.61
C TYR A 825 -12.20 31.04 7.01
N LYS A 826 -13.03 31.41 7.97
CA LYS A 826 -12.95 30.89 9.33
C LYS A 826 -14.09 29.91 9.52
N VAL A 827 -13.77 28.69 9.92
CA VAL A 827 -14.71 27.56 10.05
C VAL A 827 -14.49 26.80 11.35
N ALA A 828 -15.54 26.19 11.84
CA ALA A 828 -15.52 25.30 12.99
C ALA A 828 -16.41 24.09 12.74
N VAL A 829 -16.09 22.98 13.39
CA VAL A 829 -16.94 21.78 13.41
C VAL A 829 -17.34 21.50 14.85
N LEU A 830 -18.61 21.27 15.08
CA LEU A 830 -19.15 20.91 16.39
C LEU A 830 -19.82 19.53 16.31
N ALA A 831 -19.61 18.72 17.34
CA ALA A 831 -20.23 17.41 17.49
C ALA A 831 -21.72 17.54 17.85
N ASN A 832 -22.58 16.76 17.18
CA ASN A 832 -24.01 16.69 17.53
C ASN A 832 -24.26 15.52 18.46
N LYS A 833 -24.43 15.82 19.76
CA LYS A 833 -24.84 14.83 20.78
C LYS A 833 -26.32 14.96 21.05
N ASN A 834 -27.09 13.92 20.76
CA ASN A 834 -28.55 13.85 21.06
C ASN A 834 -29.37 15.03 20.51
N GLY A 835 -29.00 15.51 19.29
CA GLY A 835 -29.71 16.63 18.63
C GLY A 835 -29.23 18.02 19.02
N SER A 836 -28.26 18.15 19.92
CA SER A 836 -27.65 19.43 20.31
C SER A 836 -26.15 19.43 19.93
N TYR A 837 -25.67 20.56 19.41
CA TYR A 837 -24.24 20.74 19.12
C TYR A 837 -23.48 21.01 20.41
N SER A 838 -22.48 20.16 20.71
CA SER A 838 -21.59 20.32 21.86
C SER A 838 -20.27 20.99 21.42
N GLY A 839 -19.67 21.72 22.35
CA GLY A 839 -18.44 22.47 22.12
C GLY A 839 -18.69 23.94 21.82
N ASP A 840 -17.61 24.70 21.72
CA ASP A 840 -17.62 26.11 21.39
C ASP A 840 -16.83 26.38 20.08
N PHE A 841 -16.75 27.61 19.68
CA PHE A 841 -16.03 28.00 18.47
C PHE A 841 -14.56 28.36 18.73
N SER A 842 -13.98 28.04 19.91
CA SER A 842 -12.58 28.35 20.25
C SER A 842 -11.59 27.57 19.39
N LYS A 843 -11.95 26.35 18.99
CA LYS A 843 -11.14 25.48 18.10
C LYS A 843 -11.34 25.75 16.59
N ALA A 844 -11.94 26.89 16.25
CA ALA A 844 -12.14 27.28 14.85
C ALA A 844 -10.82 27.51 14.15
N ILE A 845 -10.68 26.96 12.96
CA ILE A 845 -9.53 27.15 12.09
C ILE A 845 -9.80 28.26 11.06
N THR A 846 -8.73 28.82 10.52
CA THR A 846 -8.80 29.73 9.38
C THR A 846 -7.93 29.19 8.25
N PHE A 847 -8.55 28.97 7.09
CA PHE A 847 -7.81 28.63 5.88
C PHE A 847 -7.99 29.72 4.83
N LYS A 848 -7.05 29.82 3.89
CA LYS A 848 -7.11 30.76 2.76
C LYS A 848 -7.13 29.97 1.46
N THR A 849 -8.13 30.23 0.62
CA THR A 849 -8.15 29.69 -0.74
C THR A 849 -6.94 30.20 -1.52
N LYS A 850 -6.43 29.38 -2.43
CA LYS A 850 -5.39 29.84 -3.35
C LYS A 850 -5.95 31.05 -4.10
N THR A 851 -5.13 32.05 -4.30
CA THR A 851 -5.47 33.16 -5.18
C THR A 851 -5.74 32.57 -6.56
N GLU A 852 -6.75 33.05 -7.30
CA GLU A 852 -6.73 32.82 -8.72
C GLU A 852 -5.32 33.22 -9.14
N SER A 853 -4.51 32.23 -9.54
CA SER A 853 -3.52 32.52 -10.52
C SER A 853 -4.39 33.05 -11.67
N SER A 854 -4.43 34.35 -11.86
CA SER A 854 -4.74 34.88 -13.17
C SER A 854 -4.06 33.88 -14.10
N SER A 855 -4.76 33.33 -15.07
CA SER A 855 -4.18 32.70 -16.24
C SER A 855 -3.47 33.78 -17.05
N THR A 856 -2.56 34.41 -16.42
CA THR A 856 -1.37 34.94 -16.97
C THR A 856 -0.47 33.76 -16.98
N ASN A 857 -0.26 33.16 -18.18
CA ASN A 857 1.00 32.55 -18.49
C ASN A 857 2.03 33.28 -17.64
N ASP A 858 2.57 32.55 -16.62
CA ASP A 858 3.80 33.02 -15.92
C ASP A 858 4.73 33.32 -17.10
N PRO A 859 5.11 34.58 -17.36
CA PRO A 859 5.78 34.84 -18.60
C PRO A 859 7.04 34.01 -18.55
N VAL A 860 7.08 32.96 -19.36
CA VAL A 860 8.29 32.16 -19.55
C VAL A 860 9.29 33.19 -20.08
N ILE A 861 10.18 33.63 -19.21
CA ILE A 861 11.25 34.52 -19.59
C ILE A 861 12.20 33.67 -20.42
N ASN A 862 11.98 33.64 -21.72
CA ASN A 862 12.87 32.94 -22.66
C ASN A 862 14.23 33.59 -22.59
N VAL A 863 15.17 32.90 -21.94
CA VAL A 863 16.53 33.41 -21.75
C VAL A 863 17.44 32.81 -22.81
N LYS A 864 18.04 33.68 -23.63
CA LYS A 864 19.14 33.33 -24.51
C LYS A 864 20.47 33.53 -23.79
N VAL A 865 21.37 32.56 -23.87
CA VAL A 865 22.69 32.59 -23.24
C VAL A 865 23.76 32.66 -24.34
N GLU A 866 24.67 33.66 -24.22
CA GLU A 866 25.82 33.82 -25.11
C GLU A 866 27.09 33.84 -24.25
N TYR A 867 28.17 33.25 -24.76
CA TYR A 867 29.44 33.11 -24.05
C TYR A 867 30.55 33.93 -24.76
N SER A 868 31.43 34.48 -23.96
CA SER A 868 32.68 35.04 -24.44
C SER A 868 33.85 34.27 -23.87
N GLU A 869 34.46 33.42 -24.63
CA GLU A 869 35.63 32.64 -24.24
C GLU A 869 36.83 33.51 -23.94
N GLN A 870 37.01 34.62 -24.71
CA GLN A 870 38.10 35.59 -24.51
C GLN A 870 38.06 36.27 -23.13
N TYR A 871 36.87 36.51 -22.56
CA TYR A 871 36.70 37.21 -21.31
C TYR A 871 36.11 36.37 -20.19
N HIS A 872 35.84 35.09 -20.45
CA HIS A 872 35.12 34.17 -19.53
C HIS A 872 33.91 34.89 -18.94
N GLN A 873 33.03 35.38 -19.80
CA GLN A 873 31.82 36.11 -19.47
C GLN A 873 30.62 35.45 -20.10
N ILE A 874 29.47 35.63 -19.44
CA ILE A 874 28.17 35.17 -19.92
C ILE A 874 27.26 36.38 -20.11
N ARG A 875 26.61 36.45 -21.28
CA ARG A 875 25.52 37.40 -21.55
C ARG A 875 24.19 36.63 -21.51
N PHE A 876 23.29 37.11 -20.69
CA PHE A 876 21.89 36.72 -20.69
C PHE A 876 21.08 37.75 -21.43
N SER A 877 20.19 37.37 -22.33
CA SER A 877 19.17 38.20 -22.93
C SER A 877 17.83 37.54 -22.89
N TRP A 878 16.75 38.28 -22.72
CA TRP A 878 15.41 37.79 -22.51
C TRP A 878 14.34 38.60 -23.23
N SER A 879 13.16 37.98 -23.39
CA SER A 879 12.00 38.68 -23.99
C SER A 879 11.35 39.59 -22.96
N PRO A 880 10.80 40.76 -23.40
CA PRO A 880 10.14 41.72 -22.50
C PRO A 880 8.91 41.08 -21.86
N VAL A 881 8.76 41.26 -20.56
CA VAL A 881 7.60 40.83 -19.78
C VAL A 881 6.62 42.01 -19.69
N LYS A 882 5.38 41.77 -20.11
CA LYS A 882 4.33 42.81 -20.08
C LYS A 882 4.07 43.28 -18.64
N GLY A 883 4.16 44.54 -18.38
CA GLY A 883 3.95 45.13 -17.06
C GLY A 883 5.14 45.06 -16.11
N ALA A 884 6.30 44.59 -16.59
CA ALA A 884 7.52 44.62 -15.79
C ALA A 884 7.99 46.05 -15.49
N THR A 885 8.34 46.29 -14.23
CA THR A 885 8.98 47.54 -13.80
C THR A 885 10.49 47.41 -13.72
N ASN A 886 10.96 46.26 -13.36
CA ASN A 886 12.38 45.91 -13.22
C ASN A 886 12.61 44.42 -13.51
N TYR A 887 13.89 44.08 -13.80
CA TYR A 887 14.37 42.71 -13.80
C TYR A 887 15.39 42.49 -12.70
N GLY A 888 15.47 41.25 -12.20
CA GLY A 888 16.42 40.80 -11.21
C GLY A 888 17.11 39.51 -11.63
N ILE A 889 18.36 39.34 -11.20
CA ILE A 889 19.14 38.13 -11.42
C ILE A 889 19.61 37.60 -10.08
N ALA A 890 19.39 36.32 -9.84
CA ALA A 890 19.90 35.56 -8.69
C ALA A 890 20.74 34.38 -9.17
N VAL A 891 21.79 34.07 -8.43
CA VAL A 891 22.70 32.95 -8.71
C VAL A 891 22.80 32.07 -7.46
N TYR A 892 22.78 30.77 -7.64
CA TYR A 892 22.97 29.83 -6.56
C TYR A 892 24.46 29.61 -6.30
N LEU A 893 24.94 30.04 -5.13
CA LEU A 893 26.33 29.99 -4.72
C LEU A 893 26.45 29.56 -3.27
N ALA A 894 27.33 28.59 -3.01
CA ALA A 894 27.60 28.08 -1.66
C ALA A 894 26.31 27.66 -0.90
N GLY A 895 25.46 26.86 -1.55
CA GLY A 895 24.23 26.29 -0.93
C GLY A 895 23.05 27.26 -0.79
N LYS A 896 23.15 28.53 -1.30
CA LYS A 896 22.10 29.56 -1.15
C LYS A 896 21.92 30.39 -2.41
N TRP A 897 20.69 30.83 -2.68
CA TRP A 897 20.42 31.83 -3.71
C TRP A 897 20.90 33.22 -3.27
N ARG A 898 21.65 33.88 -4.13
CA ARG A 898 22.19 35.24 -3.91
C ARG A 898 21.75 36.17 -5.05
N VAL A 899 21.04 37.22 -4.71
CA VAL A 899 20.63 38.22 -5.68
C VAL A 899 21.88 38.99 -6.14
N GLN A 900 22.16 38.95 -7.43
CA GLN A 900 23.23 39.66 -8.06
C GLN A 900 22.83 41.11 -8.37
N THR A 901 21.60 41.26 -8.83
CA THR A 901 20.97 42.55 -9.07
C THR A 901 19.46 42.43 -9.06
N SER A 902 18.78 43.47 -8.59
CA SER A 902 17.32 43.59 -8.61
C SER A 902 16.86 44.90 -9.27
N LYS A 903 17.79 45.63 -9.88
CA LYS A 903 17.57 47.01 -10.35
C LYS A 903 17.78 47.18 -11.86
N ILE A 904 17.66 46.11 -12.64
CA ILE A 904 17.73 46.23 -14.11
C ILE A 904 16.43 46.86 -14.59
N PRO A 905 16.49 48.02 -15.27
CA PRO A 905 15.28 48.70 -15.75
C PRO A 905 14.50 47.88 -16.73
N ALA A 906 13.16 48.05 -16.78
CA ALA A 906 12.28 47.27 -17.68
C ALA A 906 12.65 47.40 -19.16
N SER A 907 13.29 48.52 -19.57
CA SER A 907 13.80 48.73 -20.92
C SER A 907 15.08 47.95 -21.25
N THR A 908 15.74 47.39 -20.24
CA THR A 908 17.01 46.65 -20.42
C THR A 908 16.72 45.14 -20.39
N LEU A 909 16.90 44.50 -21.54
CA LEU A 909 16.57 43.08 -21.75
C LEU A 909 17.82 42.20 -21.82
N SER A 910 18.92 42.63 -21.22
CA SER A 910 20.14 41.85 -21.15
C SER A 910 20.97 42.19 -19.91
N TYR A 911 21.79 41.20 -19.52
CA TYR A 911 22.78 41.36 -18.46
C TYR A 911 24.06 40.63 -18.83
N ILE A 912 25.21 41.23 -18.55
CA ILE A 912 26.52 40.63 -18.78
C ILE A 912 27.19 40.44 -17.41
N THR A 913 27.68 39.23 -17.16
CA THR A 913 28.41 38.89 -15.92
C THR A 913 29.73 39.70 -15.83
N PRO A 914 30.36 39.81 -14.66
CA PRO A 914 31.75 40.19 -14.56
C PRO A 914 32.67 39.33 -15.44
N LYS A 915 33.82 39.87 -15.84
CA LYS A 915 34.88 39.14 -16.53
C LYS A 915 35.58 38.15 -15.61
N ASN A 916 36.29 37.17 -16.22
CA ASN A 916 37.13 36.23 -15.50
C ASN A 916 36.35 35.26 -14.57
N LEU A 917 35.15 34.82 -14.99
CA LEU A 917 34.50 33.68 -14.36
C LEU A 917 35.34 32.42 -14.60
N THR A 918 35.33 31.50 -13.66
CA THR A 918 36.11 30.27 -13.72
C THR A 918 35.60 29.36 -14.86
N PRO A 919 36.41 29.06 -15.87
CA PRO A 919 36.02 28.13 -16.95
C PRO A 919 35.64 26.74 -16.38
N GLY A 920 34.63 26.13 -16.98
CA GLY A 920 34.11 24.81 -16.56
C GLY A 920 33.13 24.86 -15.38
N MET A 921 33.05 25.95 -14.65
CA MET A 921 32.11 26.10 -13.55
C MET A 921 30.67 26.27 -14.05
N THR A 922 29.76 25.51 -13.47
CA THR A 922 28.33 25.54 -13.78
C THR A 922 27.58 26.31 -12.70
N TYR A 923 26.83 27.33 -13.12
CA TYR A 923 26.00 28.16 -12.24
C TYR A 923 24.51 27.91 -12.49
N ARG A 924 23.71 27.91 -11.41
CA ARG A 924 22.24 27.99 -11.52
C ARG A 924 21.86 29.45 -11.44
N VAL A 925 21.20 29.97 -12.47
CA VAL A 925 20.86 31.40 -12.61
C VAL A 925 19.35 31.53 -12.79
N ALA A 926 18.71 32.32 -11.94
CA ALA A 926 17.30 32.70 -12.06
C ALA A 926 17.18 34.17 -12.50
N ILE A 927 16.33 34.38 -13.51
CA ILE A 927 15.98 35.75 -13.99
C ILE A 927 14.49 35.93 -13.70
N ALA A 928 14.17 37.05 -13.03
CA ALA A 928 12.81 37.36 -12.64
C ALA A 928 12.43 38.77 -13.08
N ALA A 929 11.16 39.00 -13.41
CA ALA A 929 10.60 40.30 -13.66
C ALA A 929 9.80 40.78 -12.43
N LYS A 930 9.82 42.08 -12.10
CA LYS A 930 8.95 42.65 -11.09
C LYS A 930 7.70 43.24 -11.78
N VAL A 931 6.55 42.59 -11.53
CA VAL A 931 5.25 42.96 -12.12
C VAL A 931 4.30 43.26 -10.97
N ASN A 932 3.62 44.39 -10.99
CA ASN A 932 2.69 44.84 -9.94
C ASN A 932 3.29 44.78 -8.51
N GLY A 933 4.59 45.03 -8.39
CA GLY A 933 5.29 45.02 -7.11
C GLY A 933 5.84 43.66 -6.66
N GLU A 934 5.46 42.58 -7.34
CA GLU A 934 5.86 41.20 -7.04
C GLU A 934 6.88 40.68 -8.04
N TRP A 935 7.80 39.81 -7.59
CA TRP A 935 8.77 39.14 -8.46
C TRP A 935 8.14 37.89 -9.07
N THR A 936 8.19 37.75 -10.39
CA THR A 936 7.69 36.59 -11.14
C THR A 936 8.80 36.03 -12.06
N PRO A 937 9.09 34.72 -12.02
CA PRO A 937 8.50 33.72 -11.14
C PRO A 937 8.94 33.89 -9.65
N ASN A 938 8.03 33.63 -8.74
CA ASN A 938 8.23 33.86 -7.30
C ASN A 938 9.21 32.89 -6.64
N ASN A 939 9.55 31.79 -7.30
CA ASN A 939 10.42 30.76 -6.74
C ASN A 939 11.63 30.51 -7.66
N PRO A 940 12.83 31.00 -7.31
CA PRO A 940 14.03 30.74 -8.10
C PRO A 940 14.48 29.25 -8.04
N VAL A 941 14.03 28.47 -7.08
CA VAL A 941 14.36 27.03 -6.97
C VAL A 941 13.72 26.24 -8.09
N LYS A 942 12.52 26.62 -8.55
CA LYS A 942 11.78 25.95 -9.62
C LYS A 942 12.05 26.53 -11.02
N ASN A 943 12.62 27.74 -11.12
CA ASN A 943 12.70 28.50 -12.36
C ASN A 943 14.13 29.07 -12.57
N TYR A 944 15.10 28.21 -12.78
CA TYR A 944 16.48 28.58 -13.07
C TYR A 944 17.00 27.88 -14.33
N ILE A 945 17.98 28.46 -14.93
CA ILE A 945 18.78 27.89 -16.00
C ILE A 945 20.16 27.47 -15.47
N LYS A 946 20.70 26.37 -15.96
CA LYS A 946 22.09 25.96 -15.70
C LYS A 946 22.95 26.53 -16.82
N VAL A 947 24.04 27.22 -16.47
CA VAL A 947 24.98 27.79 -17.44
C VAL A 947 26.40 27.44 -17.03
N THR A 948 27.16 26.89 -17.95
CA THR A 948 28.57 26.52 -17.75
C THR A 948 29.44 27.58 -18.42
N VAL A 949 30.42 28.12 -17.72
CA VAL A 949 31.40 29.08 -18.27
C VAL A 949 32.31 28.35 -19.28
N LYS A 950 32.41 28.88 -20.49
CA LYS A 950 33.30 28.36 -21.52
C LYS A 950 34.62 29.10 -21.53
#